data_33f43f190a694aef6f6b6a939fd7bbc0
#
_entry.id   33f43f190a694aef6f6b6a939fd7bbc0
#
_cell.length_a   1.000
_cell.length_b   1.000
_cell.length_c   1.000
_cell.angle_alpha   90.00
_cell.angle_beta   90.00
_cell.angle_gamma   90.00
#
_symmetry.space_group_name_H-M   'P 1'
#
loop_
_entity.id
_entity.type
_entity.pdbx_description
1 polymer ?
#
loop_
_entity_poly.entity_id
_entity_poly.type
_entity_poly.pdbx_seq_one_letter_code
_entity_poly.pdbx_strand_id
1 'polypeptide(L)'
;MKQDTEIKKKKQIVGILLIALSFMILLSLFYYNPGENVPDKFNEVLHKMGIAGFYISYFLIRKTLGYFSYVFPIVLVMWAINLIREGSINKLHKWILYTILFGWFSATAFAMVGLPQLTENQDIIAMCSREPWGLIGGITKLFLTNFFGTIGGIIIFVVTIIVTILSLVDISFKNLGPTIKVWLDKLKVDIAAKTGEKSKKRIRMPKRDAPPIEDTPQESPAKPGPVATVTEKEPGSTPADKEDSEFDYHVKETTYLRQTTHPEEKEVYDADLDSKSDAKPAKEVVYPYNLPDTSLLDPIPPKDEEVSWDEFMMNAKTLEQKLADFGIQGKVVEINPGPIITRYEIEPAPGVKVNRFTSLADDLALVMRAKRIRVVAPIPGKAAIGIEIPNHKPMIVYLKEIIDSPQFKSSKHTLPIAFGKTISGDVYVTDLIKMPHLLIAGATGSGKSVCLHTIIASLLFKASPDHVQFVMIDPKRLELSSYAALKRHHLITRDDIKETVVTTANNAVLMLKSLEREMERRYELLARAGVRNIEDYNIWLQKAEIDEKRIIEDPQKLAYIVLIIDELADLMLTAAREVEEPIARLTQMSRAVGIHLVVATQRPSVDVITGVIKANFPARLAFQVATKTDSRTILDVNGAEKLLGKGDMLFIPPGTPEPTRIHNAFISLEEVKRVVEHVKHQPPPQSKTALKSEEEIAAENGDFTFGQEDRDSLFNEALKLVVRHQQGSSSLLQRRLKIGYTRAARIIDQLEDAGYVGPYDGSKAREVLVDEEELRDRGVIK
;
A
#
# COMPACT_ATOMS: atom_id res chain seq x y z
N MET A 1 3.04 36.22 -22.68
CA MET A 1 3.74 36.34 -23.98
C MET A 1 5.26 36.32 -23.90
N LYS A 2 5.96 37.24 -23.17
CA LYS A 2 7.44 37.16 -23.08
C LYS A 2 7.94 35.86 -22.41
N GLN A 3 7.30 35.39 -21.34
CA GLN A 3 7.68 34.20 -20.59
C GLN A 3 7.47 32.91 -21.41
N ASP A 4 6.38 32.83 -22.19
CA ASP A 4 6.09 31.67 -23.06
C ASP A 4 7.11 31.56 -24.20
N THR A 5 7.54 32.69 -24.75
CA THR A 5 8.57 32.74 -25.82
C THR A 5 9.94 32.31 -25.31
N GLU A 6 10.26 32.60 -24.04
CA GLU A 6 11.52 32.17 -23.42
C GLU A 6 11.53 30.67 -23.11
N ILE A 7 10.44 30.12 -22.62
CA ILE A 7 10.26 28.68 -22.40
C ILE A 7 10.37 27.92 -23.72
N LYS A 8 9.76 28.45 -24.79
CA LYS A 8 9.81 27.84 -26.12
C LYS A 8 11.25 27.80 -26.68
N LYS A 9 12.00 28.89 -26.55
CA LYS A 9 13.43 28.95 -26.94
C LYS A 9 14.26 27.95 -26.14
N LYS A 10 14.06 27.81 -24.82
CA LYS A 10 14.75 26.83 -23.98
C LYS A 10 14.48 25.40 -24.43
N LYS A 11 13.22 25.04 -24.75
CA LYS A 11 12.88 23.71 -25.29
C LYS A 11 13.54 23.44 -26.64
N GLN A 12 13.60 24.39 -27.53
CA GLN A 12 14.26 24.25 -28.84
C GLN A 12 15.77 24.04 -28.68
N ILE A 13 16.43 24.79 -27.77
CA ILE A 13 17.87 24.62 -27.48
C ILE A 13 18.15 23.22 -26.94
N VAL A 14 17.33 22.73 -25.96
CA VAL A 14 17.44 21.38 -25.42
C VAL A 14 17.24 20.33 -26.52
N GLY A 15 16.27 20.53 -27.42
CA GLY A 15 16.03 19.63 -28.56
C GLY A 15 17.26 19.54 -29.49
N ILE A 16 17.90 20.66 -29.81
CA ILE A 16 19.11 20.68 -30.64
C ILE A 16 20.29 19.96 -29.93
N LEU A 17 20.46 20.18 -28.62
CA LEU A 17 21.46 19.46 -27.82
C LEU A 17 21.23 17.95 -27.80
N LEU A 18 19.99 17.50 -27.70
CA LEU A 18 19.64 16.08 -27.75
C LEU A 18 19.93 15.47 -29.14
N ILE A 19 19.75 16.19 -30.23
CA ILE A 19 20.13 15.73 -31.58
C ILE A 19 21.65 15.58 -31.67
N ALA A 20 22.40 16.57 -31.19
CA ALA A 20 23.85 16.48 -31.17
C ALA A 20 24.35 15.29 -30.31
N LEU A 21 23.79 15.08 -29.15
CA LEU A 21 24.08 13.93 -28.26
C LEU A 21 23.73 12.61 -28.94
N SER A 22 22.58 12.51 -29.59
CA SER A 22 22.18 11.34 -30.36
C SER A 22 23.16 11.01 -31.46
N PHE A 23 23.61 12.03 -32.19
CA PHE A 23 24.57 11.86 -33.26
C PHE A 23 25.96 11.38 -32.73
N MET A 24 26.38 11.91 -31.58
CA MET A 24 27.61 11.47 -30.91
C MET A 24 27.52 10.00 -30.49
N ILE A 25 26.37 9.57 -29.91
CA ILE A 25 26.14 8.17 -29.55
C ILE A 25 26.10 7.28 -30.80
N LEU A 26 25.46 7.72 -31.86
CA LEU A 26 25.38 7.00 -33.12
C LEU A 26 26.75 6.75 -33.71
N LEU A 27 27.62 7.79 -33.77
CA LEU A 27 29.01 7.66 -34.23
C LEU A 27 29.83 6.74 -33.31
N SER A 28 29.64 6.81 -32.00
CA SER A 28 30.29 5.92 -31.05
C SER A 28 29.95 4.45 -31.32
N LEU A 29 28.64 4.13 -31.52
CA LEU A 29 28.19 2.79 -31.87
C LEU A 29 28.71 2.33 -33.24
N PHE A 30 28.79 3.23 -34.23
CA PHE A 30 29.24 2.92 -35.58
C PHE A 30 30.73 2.56 -35.63
N TYR A 31 31.57 3.21 -34.81
CA TYR A 31 33.01 2.93 -34.74
C TYR A 31 33.38 1.90 -33.67
N TYR A 32 32.42 1.21 -33.07
CA TYR A 32 32.66 0.13 -32.11
C TYR A 32 33.41 -1.04 -32.76
N ASN A 33 34.48 -1.49 -32.11
CA ASN A 33 35.26 -2.65 -32.55
C ASN A 33 35.12 -3.79 -31.52
N PRO A 34 34.56 -4.96 -31.90
CA PRO A 34 34.35 -6.11 -31.00
C PRO A 34 35.63 -6.66 -30.36
N GLY A 35 36.76 -6.53 -31.02
CA GLY A 35 38.07 -7.03 -30.57
C GLY A 35 38.81 -6.08 -29.61
N GLU A 36 38.27 -4.88 -29.37
CA GLU A 36 38.91 -3.89 -28.51
C GLU A 36 38.64 -4.19 -27.03
N ASN A 37 39.68 -4.57 -26.27
CA ASN A 37 39.56 -4.80 -24.83
C ASN A 37 39.52 -3.48 -24.07
N VAL A 38 38.98 -3.52 -22.83
CA VAL A 38 39.05 -2.34 -21.94
C VAL A 38 40.50 -2.00 -21.70
N PRO A 39 40.96 -0.81 -22.09
CA PRO A 39 42.41 -0.46 -22.03
C PRO A 39 42.80 -0.20 -20.58
N ASP A 40 43.96 -0.75 -20.18
CA ASP A 40 44.53 -0.52 -18.85
C ASP A 40 45.11 0.91 -18.71
N LYS A 41 45.40 1.59 -19.82
CA LYS A 41 45.90 2.97 -19.86
C LYS A 41 45.12 3.82 -20.84
N PHE A 42 44.92 5.09 -20.49
CA PHE A 42 44.20 6.07 -21.31
C PHE A 42 44.74 6.28 -22.73
N ASN A 43 46.05 6.06 -22.97
CA ASN A 43 46.68 6.29 -24.26
C ASN A 43 46.56 5.12 -25.26
N GLU A 44 45.92 4.01 -24.87
CA GLU A 44 45.80 2.80 -25.69
C GLU A 44 44.42 2.71 -26.42
N VAL A 45 43.60 3.74 -26.31
CA VAL A 45 42.26 3.75 -26.93
C VAL A 45 42.34 4.05 -28.41
N LEU A 46 42.08 3.04 -29.25
CA LEU A 46 42.04 3.16 -30.71
C LEU A 46 40.71 3.67 -31.27
N HIS A 47 39.69 3.86 -30.42
CA HIS A 47 38.38 4.27 -30.87
C HIS A 47 38.38 5.68 -31.48
N LYS A 48 37.81 5.82 -32.70
CA LYS A 48 37.82 7.08 -33.44
C LYS A 48 37.13 8.26 -32.75
N MET A 49 36.20 7.98 -31.83
CA MET A 49 35.52 8.98 -30.99
C MET A 49 36.22 9.17 -29.63
N GLY A 50 37.47 8.71 -29.49
CA GLY A 50 38.24 8.80 -28.26
C GLY A 50 37.66 7.96 -27.10
N ILE A 51 38.15 8.23 -25.90
CA ILE A 51 37.79 7.48 -24.66
C ILE A 51 36.31 7.50 -24.39
N ALA A 52 35.64 8.66 -24.48
CA ALA A 52 34.21 8.79 -24.22
C ALA A 52 33.38 7.94 -25.20
N GLY A 53 33.74 7.95 -26.49
CA GLY A 53 33.09 7.13 -27.50
C GLY A 53 33.25 5.63 -27.24
N PHE A 54 34.45 5.20 -26.82
CA PHE A 54 34.71 3.81 -26.45
C PHE A 54 33.80 3.36 -25.30
N TYR A 55 33.78 4.08 -24.17
CA TYR A 55 32.96 3.67 -23.02
C TYR A 55 31.46 3.72 -23.31
N ILE A 56 30.98 4.68 -24.09
CA ILE A 56 29.58 4.76 -24.51
C ILE A 56 29.21 3.53 -25.34
N SER A 57 29.98 3.21 -26.37
CA SER A 57 29.69 2.07 -27.25
C SER A 57 29.87 0.76 -26.53
N TYR A 58 30.92 0.58 -25.73
CA TYR A 58 31.14 -0.62 -24.92
C TYR A 58 30.01 -0.86 -23.95
N PHE A 59 29.55 0.18 -23.21
CA PHE A 59 28.44 0.07 -22.28
C PHE A 59 27.14 -0.28 -23.00
N LEU A 60 26.79 0.43 -24.05
CA LEU A 60 25.56 0.23 -24.78
C LEU A 60 25.50 -1.13 -25.48
N ILE A 61 26.60 -1.59 -26.07
CA ILE A 61 26.59 -2.87 -26.79
C ILE A 61 26.74 -4.03 -25.82
N ARG A 62 27.70 -4.03 -24.90
CA ARG A 62 27.94 -5.18 -24.03
C ARG A 62 27.02 -5.25 -22.80
N LYS A 63 26.66 -4.09 -22.23
CA LYS A 63 25.87 -4.06 -20.97
C LYS A 63 24.37 -3.81 -21.18
N THR A 64 23.91 -3.55 -22.42
CA THR A 64 22.49 -3.37 -22.69
C THR A 64 21.96 -4.33 -23.77
N LEU A 65 21.56 -3.84 -24.94
CA LEU A 65 20.83 -4.58 -25.97
C LEU A 65 21.72 -5.12 -27.12
N GLY A 66 23.02 -5.15 -26.98
CA GLY A 66 23.93 -5.56 -28.05
C GLY A 66 23.89 -4.58 -29.22
N TYR A 67 23.96 -5.12 -30.44
CA TYR A 67 23.84 -4.28 -31.65
C TYR A 67 22.47 -3.62 -31.80
N PHE A 68 21.44 -4.05 -31.04
CA PHE A 68 20.14 -3.38 -31.05
C PHE A 68 20.12 -2.10 -30.21
N SER A 69 21.21 -1.73 -29.57
CA SER A 69 21.38 -0.46 -28.83
C SER A 69 21.27 0.78 -29.71
N TYR A 70 21.27 0.65 -31.05
CA TYR A 70 20.91 1.74 -31.96
C TYR A 70 19.51 2.32 -31.74
N VAL A 71 18.65 1.64 -30.98
CA VAL A 71 17.35 2.19 -30.55
C VAL A 71 17.51 3.43 -29.66
N PHE A 72 18.59 3.57 -28.89
CA PHE A 72 18.78 4.71 -27.98
C PHE A 72 18.98 6.06 -28.71
N PRO A 73 19.89 6.18 -29.72
CA PRO A 73 19.94 7.39 -30.53
C PRO A 73 18.61 7.69 -31.24
N ILE A 74 17.88 6.69 -31.72
CA ILE A 74 16.57 6.90 -32.36
C ILE A 74 15.57 7.50 -31.36
N VAL A 75 15.49 6.97 -30.14
CA VAL A 75 14.62 7.49 -29.07
C VAL A 75 14.97 8.95 -28.73
N LEU A 76 16.27 9.29 -28.64
CA LEU A 76 16.70 10.65 -28.38
C LEU A 76 16.28 11.62 -29.50
N VAL A 77 16.39 11.22 -30.77
CA VAL A 77 15.93 12.01 -31.91
C VAL A 77 14.41 12.21 -31.86
N MET A 78 13.66 11.14 -31.58
CA MET A 78 12.19 11.25 -31.44
C MET A 78 11.80 12.24 -30.34
N TRP A 79 12.48 12.20 -29.21
CA TRP A 79 12.26 13.13 -28.10
C TRP A 79 12.63 14.55 -28.48
N ALA A 80 13.79 14.74 -29.11
CA ALA A 80 14.25 16.05 -29.61
C ALA A 80 13.28 16.69 -30.60
N ILE A 81 12.80 15.92 -31.58
CA ILE A 81 11.81 16.39 -32.57
C ILE A 81 10.50 16.80 -31.87
N ASN A 82 10.05 16.04 -30.89
CA ASN A 82 8.83 16.36 -30.14
C ASN A 82 8.99 17.64 -29.32
N LEU A 83 10.15 17.87 -28.69
CA LEU A 83 10.47 19.13 -27.98
C LEU A 83 10.47 20.34 -28.92
N ILE A 84 11.02 20.18 -30.13
CA ILE A 84 11.09 21.26 -31.13
C ILE A 84 9.70 21.55 -31.73
N ARG A 85 8.89 20.50 -31.98
CA ARG A 85 7.57 20.61 -32.62
C ARG A 85 6.41 20.81 -31.63
N GLU A 86 6.67 20.86 -30.32
CA GLU A 86 5.64 20.96 -29.28
C GLU A 86 4.53 19.90 -29.39
N GLY A 87 4.93 18.68 -29.77
CA GLY A 87 4.02 17.58 -29.99
C GLY A 87 3.42 17.01 -28.69
N SER A 88 2.35 16.22 -28.83
CA SER A 88 1.69 15.55 -27.69
C SER A 88 2.60 14.52 -27.01
N ILE A 89 2.87 14.72 -25.73
CA ILE A 89 3.71 13.84 -24.91
C ILE A 89 3.14 12.40 -24.85
N ASN A 90 1.82 12.25 -24.77
CA ASN A 90 1.19 10.92 -24.66
C ASN A 90 1.36 10.05 -25.93
N LYS A 91 1.39 10.64 -27.11
CA LYS A 91 1.68 9.91 -28.34
C LYS A 91 3.14 9.52 -28.43
N LEU A 92 4.04 10.41 -28.02
CA LEU A 92 5.48 10.17 -28.02
C LEU A 92 5.86 8.99 -27.10
N HIS A 93 5.33 8.93 -25.87
CA HIS A 93 5.63 7.84 -24.94
C HIS A 93 5.30 6.45 -25.51
N LYS A 94 4.19 6.31 -26.22
CA LYS A 94 3.83 5.04 -26.89
C LYS A 94 4.88 4.64 -27.92
N TRP A 95 5.30 5.58 -28.78
CA TRP A 95 6.31 5.29 -29.82
C TRP A 95 7.69 4.98 -29.24
N ILE A 96 8.12 5.71 -28.21
CA ILE A 96 9.37 5.43 -27.49
C ILE A 96 9.34 4.03 -26.89
N LEU A 97 8.24 3.67 -26.18
CA LEU A 97 8.08 2.35 -25.58
C LEU A 97 8.19 1.25 -26.63
N TYR A 98 7.50 1.39 -27.75
CA TYR A 98 7.55 0.37 -28.83
C TYR A 98 8.94 0.25 -29.47
N THR A 99 9.66 1.36 -29.62
CA THR A 99 11.03 1.35 -30.15
C THR A 99 11.97 0.60 -29.19
N ILE A 100 11.86 0.83 -27.89
CA ILE A 100 12.66 0.12 -26.88
C ILE A 100 12.29 -1.38 -26.85
N LEU A 101 10.99 -1.71 -26.86
CA LEU A 101 10.53 -3.10 -26.89
C LEU A 101 11.01 -3.84 -28.15
N PHE A 102 11.02 -3.17 -29.30
CA PHE A 102 11.56 -3.75 -30.53
C PHE A 102 13.06 -4.11 -30.37
N GLY A 103 13.87 -3.20 -29.80
CA GLY A 103 15.29 -3.47 -29.51
C GLY A 103 15.46 -4.64 -28.55
N TRP A 104 14.68 -4.69 -27.49
CA TRP A 104 14.71 -5.78 -26.50
C TRP A 104 14.31 -7.14 -27.09
N PHE A 105 13.19 -7.20 -27.83
CA PHE A 105 12.76 -8.43 -28.48
C PHE A 105 13.79 -8.93 -29.52
N SER A 106 14.37 -8.02 -30.30
CA SER A 106 15.40 -8.37 -31.26
C SER A 106 16.65 -8.91 -30.58
N ALA A 107 17.15 -8.25 -29.53
CA ALA A 107 18.28 -8.73 -28.74
C ALA A 107 18.01 -10.11 -28.13
N THR A 108 16.83 -10.33 -27.57
CA THR A 108 16.43 -11.61 -26.98
C THR A 108 16.30 -12.70 -28.04
N ALA A 109 15.73 -12.41 -29.21
CA ALA A 109 15.62 -13.35 -30.32
C ALA A 109 17.00 -13.84 -30.80
N PHE A 110 17.94 -12.92 -30.96
CA PHE A 110 19.33 -13.30 -31.31
C PHE A 110 20.00 -14.11 -30.19
N ALA A 111 19.74 -13.78 -28.93
CA ALA A 111 20.25 -14.57 -27.80
C ALA A 111 19.64 -15.99 -27.76
N MET A 112 18.36 -16.15 -28.12
CA MET A 112 17.70 -17.46 -28.22
C MET A 112 18.39 -18.40 -29.22
N VAL A 113 18.88 -17.84 -30.33
CA VAL A 113 19.55 -18.61 -31.38
C VAL A 113 21.04 -18.78 -31.10
N GLY A 114 21.73 -17.74 -30.63
CA GLY A 114 23.19 -17.67 -30.61
C GLY A 114 23.85 -18.01 -29.28
N LEU A 115 23.17 -17.88 -28.15
CA LEU A 115 23.74 -18.15 -26.83
C LEU A 115 23.73 -19.67 -26.56
N PRO A 116 24.89 -20.34 -26.37
CA PRO A 116 24.95 -21.77 -26.05
C PRO A 116 24.33 -22.10 -24.69
N GLN A 117 24.01 -23.37 -24.44
CA GLN A 117 23.61 -23.80 -23.09
C GLN A 117 24.79 -23.67 -22.14
N LEU A 118 24.52 -23.15 -20.95
CA LEU A 118 25.54 -22.95 -19.92
C LEU A 118 26.04 -24.28 -19.38
N THR A 119 27.34 -24.46 -19.32
CA THR A 119 28.02 -25.52 -18.60
C THR A 119 28.52 -24.99 -17.25
N GLU A 120 28.62 -25.86 -16.21
CA GLU A 120 28.83 -25.51 -14.80
C GLU A 120 30.02 -24.61 -14.45
N ASN A 121 30.94 -24.34 -15.37
CA ASN A 121 32.20 -23.61 -15.10
C ASN A 121 32.36 -22.29 -15.91
N GLN A 122 31.30 -21.73 -16.48
CA GLN A 122 31.43 -20.55 -17.31
C GLN A 122 30.88 -19.30 -16.62
N ASP A 123 31.58 -18.15 -16.79
CA ASP A 123 31.12 -16.86 -16.30
C ASP A 123 29.85 -16.43 -17.05
N ILE A 124 28.73 -16.54 -16.36
CA ILE A 124 27.40 -16.26 -16.87
C ILE A 124 27.30 -14.80 -17.39
N ILE A 125 27.90 -13.86 -16.66
CA ILE A 125 27.85 -12.43 -17.03
C ILE A 125 28.66 -12.18 -18.30
N ALA A 126 29.84 -12.78 -18.42
CA ALA A 126 30.66 -12.64 -19.59
C ALA A 126 30.01 -13.26 -20.84
N MET A 127 29.34 -14.39 -20.70
CA MET A 127 28.62 -15.00 -21.82
C MET A 127 27.36 -14.21 -22.24
N CYS A 128 26.58 -13.74 -21.27
CA CYS A 128 25.41 -12.92 -21.55
C CYS A 128 25.76 -11.56 -22.16
N SER A 129 26.93 -11.00 -21.82
CA SER A 129 27.42 -9.71 -22.33
C SER A 129 28.04 -9.77 -23.74
N ARG A 130 27.90 -10.87 -24.46
CA ARG A 130 28.42 -11.03 -25.81
C ARG A 130 27.54 -10.37 -26.87
N GLU A 131 28.16 -10.03 -27.95
CA GLU A 131 27.53 -9.60 -29.20
C GLU A 131 26.92 -10.82 -29.91
N PRO A 132 25.82 -10.66 -30.63
CA PRO A 132 25.08 -9.42 -30.94
C PRO A 132 23.98 -9.01 -29.95
N TRP A 133 23.69 -9.78 -28.88
CA TRP A 133 22.51 -9.62 -28.04
C TRP A 133 22.69 -8.75 -26.81
N GLY A 134 23.93 -8.57 -26.30
CA GLY A 134 24.20 -7.82 -25.07
C GLY A 134 23.65 -8.46 -23.80
N LEU A 135 23.96 -7.87 -22.64
CA LEU A 135 23.63 -8.44 -21.33
C LEU A 135 22.12 -8.64 -21.12
N ILE A 136 21.29 -7.67 -21.55
CA ILE A 136 19.83 -7.72 -21.35
C ILE A 136 19.21 -8.86 -22.17
N GLY A 137 19.59 -8.99 -23.44
CA GLY A 137 19.10 -10.09 -24.28
C GLY A 137 19.53 -11.46 -23.78
N GLY A 138 20.81 -11.58 -23.34
CA GLY A 138 21.34 -12.80 -22.76
C GLY A 138 20.66 -13.23 -21.47
N ILE A 139 20.48 -12.32 -20.51
CA ILE A 139 19.77 -12.59 -19.24
C ILE A 139 18.31 -12.96 -19.51
N THR A 140 17.62 -12.25 -20.40
CA THR A 140 16.23 -12.56 -20.75
C THR A 140 16.09 -13.98 -21.30
N LYS A 141 16.99 -14.41 -22.19
CA LYS A 141 17.02 -15.80 -22.68
C LYS A 141 17.21 -16.78 -21.54
N LEU A 142 18.23 -16.56 -20.69
CA LEU A 142 18.51 -17.47 -19.58
C LEU A 142 17.31 -17.60 -18.62
N PHE A 143 16.69 -16.49 -18.28
CA PHE A 143 15.48 -16.51 -17.46
C PHE A 143 14.37 -17.37 -18.11
N LEU A 144 14.06 -17.11 -19.36
CA LEU A 144 13.02 -17.85 -20.09
C LEU A 144 13.32 -19.35 -20.19
N THR A 145 14.58 -19.70 -20.52
CA THR A 145 14.97 -21.10 -20.71
C THR A 145 15.14 -21.88 -19.41
N ASN A 146 15.64 -21.25 -18.35
CA ASN A 146 15.82 -21.93 -17.05
C ASN A 146 14.51 -22.10 -16.29
N PHE A 147 13.58 -21.13 -16.43
CA PHE A 147 12.31 -21.16 -15.69
C PHE A 147 11.24 -22.00 -16.42
N PHE A 148 11.17 -21.91 -17.73
CA PHE A 148 10.12 -22.57 -18.55
C PHE A 148 10.64 -23.68 -19.45
N GLY A 149 11.93 -23.97 -19.41
CA GLY A 149 12.59 -24.86 -20.37
C GLY A 149 12.76 -24.20 -21.74
N THR A 150 13.54 -24.81 -22.63
CA THR A 150 13.85 -24.23 -23.96
C THR A 150 12.57 -24.06 -24.80
N ILE A 151 11.72 -25.07 -24.88
CA ILE A 151 10.48 -25.01 -25.68
C ILE A 151 9.47 -24.04 -25.08
N GLY A 152 9.25 -24.11 -23.75
CA GLY A 152 8.34 -23.21 -23.04
C GLY A 152 8.78 -21.75 -23.12
N GLY A 153 10.08 -21.48 -23.00
CA GLY A 153 10.67 -20.15 -23.15
C GLY A 153 10.43 -19.56 -24.55
N ILE A 154 10.57 -20.35 -25.62
CA ILE A 154 10.28 -19.92 -26.99
C ILE A 154 8.79 -19.59 -27.15
N ILE A 155 7.90 -20.45 -26.66
CA ILE A 155 6.45 -20.23 -26.74
C ILE A 155 6.06 -18.94 -26.04
N ILE A 156 6.51 -18.73 -24.81
CA ILE A 156 6.22 -17.51 -24.03
C ILE A 156 6.75 -16.27 -24.74
N PHE A 157 7.97 -16.33 -25.26
CA PHE A 157 8.58 -15.24 -26.01
C PHE A 157 7.75 -14.87 -27.25
N VAL A 158 7.36 -15.84 -28.05
CA VAL A 158 6.52 -15.61 -29.24
C VAL A 158 5.14 -15.04 -28.85
N VAL A 159 4.49 -15.59 -27.81
CA VAL A 159 3.21 -15.08 -27.32
C VAL A 159 3.34 -13.63 -26.87
N THR A 160 4.42 -13.28 -26.17
CA THR A 160 4.67 -11.90 -25.71
C THR A 160 4.83 -10.93 -26.89
N ILE A 161 5.53 -11.33 -27.95
CA ILE A 161 5.65 -10.54 -29.17
C ILE A 161 4.26 -10.36 -29.83
N ILE A 162 3.48 -11.42 -29.96
CA ILE A 162 2.14 -11.35 -30.56
C ILE A 162 1.23 -10.42 -29.77
N VAL A 163 1.20 -10.53 -28.43
CA VAL A 163 0.41 -9.66 -27.56
C VAL A 163 0.85 -8.20 -27.70
N THR A 164 2.16 -7.95 -27.78
CA THR A 164 2.70 -6.59 -27.98
C THR A 164 2.27 -6.02 -29.35
N ILE A 165 2.35 -6.80 -30.41
CA ILE A 165 1.90 -6.37 -31.76
C ILE A 165 0.39 -6.09 -31.76
N LEU A 166 -0.41 -6.94 -31.13
CA LEU A 166 -1.86 -6.76 -31.04
C LEU A 166 -2.23 -5.50 -30.24
N SER A 167 -1.49 -5.19 -29.18
CA SER A 167 -1.63 -3.94 -28.42
C SER A 167 -1.25 -2.70 -29.25
N LEU A 168 -0.34 -2.84 -30.19
CA LEU A 168 0.11 -1.77 -31.09
C LEU A 168 -0.97 -1.36 -32.11
N VAL A 169 -1.72 -2.33 -32.59
CA VAL A 169 -2.70 -2.14 -33.69
C VAL A 169 -4.12 -1.84 -33.18
N ASP A 170 -4.30 -1.69 -31.84
CA ASP A 170 -5.61 -1.46 -31.17
C ASP A 170 -6.71 -2.47 -31.64
N ILE A 171 -6.33 -3.70 -32.01
CA ILE A 171 -7.27 -4.75 -32.40
C ILE A 171 -7.93 -5.32 -31.14
N SER A 172 -9.23 -5.14 -31.02
CA SER A 172 -10.03 -5.77 -29.98
C SER A 172 -10.03 -7.28 -30.14
N PHE A 173 -9.74 -8.02 -29.06
CA PHE A 173 -9.76 -9.49 -29.03
C PHE A 173 -11.07 -10.12 -29.56
N LYS A 174 -12.20 -9.39 -29.48
CA LYS A 174 -13.49 -9.81 -30.06
C LYS A 174 -13.46 -10.01 -31.58
N ASN A 175 -12.57 -9.31 -32.28
CA ASN A 175 -12.50 -9.34 -33.77
C ASN A 175 -11.36 -10.22 -34.27
N LEU A 176 -10.61 -10.88 -33.41
CA LEU A 176 -9.45 -11.68 -33.77
C LEU A 176 -9.86 -12.95 -34.56
N GLY A 177 -10.92 -13.62 -34.16
CA GLY A 177 -11.40 -14.86 -34.77
C GLY A 177 -11.76 -14.70 -36.27
N PRO A 178 -12.61 -13.72 -36.64
CA PRO A 178 -12.94 -13.44 -38.03
C PRO A 178 -11.72 -13.05 -38.88
N THR A 179 -10.83 -12.20 -38.32
CA THR A 179 -9.65 -11.68 -39.04
C THR A 179 -8.62 -12.77 -39.33
N ILE A 180 -8.36 -13.65 -38.34
CA ILE A 180 -7.48 -14.84 -38.55
C ILE A 180 -8.05 -15.79 -39.60
N LYS A 181 -9.36 -16.02 -39.59
CA LYS A 181 -10.01 -16.87 -40.55
C LYS A 181 -9.86 -16.35 -42.00
N VAL A 182 -10.08 -15.04 -42.20
CA VAL A 182 -9.88 -14.37 -43.48
C VAL A 182 -8.42 -14.42 -43.94
N TRP A 183 -7.47 -14.25 -43.00
CA TRP A 183 -6.05 -14.32 -43.30
C TRP A 183 -5.58 -15.74 -43.64
N LEU A 184 -6.04 -16.75 -42.89
CA LEU A 184 -5.77 -18.16 -43.15
C LEU A 184 -6.36 -18.62 -44.51
N ASP A 185 -7.54 -18.14 -44.87
CA ASP A 185 -8.16 -18.45 -46.16
C ASP A 185 -7.40 -17.79 -47.34
N LYS A 186 -6.89 -16.56 -47.16
CA LYS A 186 -5.95 -15.93 -48.11
C LYS A 186 -4.65 -16.70 -48.22
N LEU A 187 -4.06 -17.14 -47.13
CA LEU A 187 -2.81 -17.90 -47.13
C LEU A 187 -3.00 -19.27 -47.85
N LYS A 188 -4.14 -19.93 -47.66
CA LYS A 188 -4.50 -21.18 -48.39
C LYS A 188 -4.63 -20.95 -49.91
N VAL A 189 -5.19 -19.81 -50.29
CA VAL A 189 -5.30 -19.43 -51.70
C VAL A 189 -3.93 -19.14 -52.32
N ASP A 190 -3.06 -18.43 -51.61
CA ASP A 190 -1.71 -18.11 -52.07
C ASP A 190 -0.78 -19.34 -52.11
N ILE A 191 -0.91 -20.26 -51.16
CA ILE A 191 -0.17 -21.54 -51.17
C ILE A 191 -0.67 -22.44 -52.31
N ALA A 192 -1.99 -22.50 -52.53
CA ALA A 192 -2.56 -23.26 -53.67
C ALA A 192 -2.15 -22.68 -55.05
N ALA A 193 -1.94 -21.35 -55.10
CA ALA A 193 -1.42 -20.68 -56.31
C ALA A 193 0.08 -20.93 -56.53
N LYS A 194 0.86 -21.17 -55.50
CA LYS A 194 2.31 -21.43 -55.58
C LYS A 194 2.66 -22.91 -55.78
N THR A 195 1.81 -23.85 -55.41
CA THR A 195 2.04 -25.31 -55.51
C THR A 195 1.48 -25.94 -56.77
N GLY A 196 1.29 -25.21 -57.84
CA GLY A 196 1.14 -25.66 -59.20
C GLY A 196 0.58 -27.08 -59.44
N GLU A 197 -0.51 -27.49 -58.82
CA GLU A 197 -1.21 -28.70 -59.14
C GLU A 197 -2.28 -28.45 -60.21
N LYS A 198 -1.91 -28.76 -61.46
CA LYS A 198 -2.85 -28.89 -62.60
C LYS A 198 -3.78 -30.08 -62.35
N SER A 199 -4.95 -29.82 -61.85
CA SER A 199 -6.04 -30.79 -61.99
C SER A 199 -7.19 -30.17 -62.77
N LYS A 200 -7.36 -30.68 -64.01
CA LYS A 200 -8.49 -30.38 -64.89
C LYS A 200 -9.78 -30.82 -64.21
N LYS A 201 -10.68 -29.90 -63.86
CA LYS A 201 -12.11 -30.21 -63.77
C LYS A 201 -12.93 -29.11 -64.42
N ARG A 202 -13.76 -29.58 -65.38
CA ARG A 202 -14.66 -28.85 -66.23
C ARG A 202 -15.48 -27.79 -65.53
N ILE A 203 -15.44 -26.60 -66.09
CA ILE A 203 -16.32 -25.50 -65.87
C ILE A 203 -17.74 -25.87 -66.28
N ARG A 204 -18.69 -25.79 -65.38
CA ARG A 204 -20.10 -25.69 -65.62
C ARG A 204 -20.59 -24.39 -65.05
N MET A 205 -20.87 -23.41 -65.90
CA MET A 205 -21.51 -22.15 -65.55
C MET A 205 -22.94 -22.42 -65.09
N PRO A 206 -23.43 -21.78 -64.08
CA PRO A 206 -24.85 -21.54 -63.88
C PRO A 206 -25.24 -20.16 -64.41
N LYS A 207 -26.40 -20.15 -65.02
CA LYS A 207 -27.12 -19.04 -65.63
C LYS A 207 -27.41 -17.92 -64.54
N ARG A 208 -27.36 -16.70 -65.05
CA ARG A 208 -28.06 -15.53 -64.47
C ARG A 208 -29.56 -15.76 -64.55
N ASP A 209 -30.29 -15.54 -63.50
CA ASP A 209 -31.66 -15.04 -63.48
C ASP A 209 -31.84 -14.01 -62.37
N ALA A 210 -32.58 -12.98 -62.70
CA ALA A 210 -32.86 -11.78 -61.91
C ALA A 210 -34.06 -11.98 -60.94
N PRO A 211 -34.39 -11.01 -60.10
CA PRO A 211 -35.23 -11.22 -58.92
C PRO A 211 -36.74 -11.04 -59.19
N PRO A 212 -37.60 -11.52 -58.33
CA PRO A 212 -38.83 -10.84 -57.94
C PRO A 212 -39.02 -10.76 -56.44
N ILE A 213 -39.32 -9.56 -55.90
CA ILE A 213 -40.61 -8.97 -55.47
C ILE A 213 -41.33 -9.78 -54.37
N GLU A 214 -41.45 -9.14 -53.22
CA GLU A 214 -42.50 -9.14 -52.18
C GLU A 214 -43.46 -10.31 -52.04
N ASP A 215 -43.60 -10.78 -50.79
CA ASP A 215 -44.91 -10.75 -50.10
C ASP A 215 -44.80 -11.21 -48.63
N THR A 216 -45.31 -10.40 -47.73
CA THR A 216 -45.87 -10.73 -46.41
C THR A 216 -47.30 -11.26 -46.63
N PRO A 217 -48.07 -11.80 -45.69
CA PRO A 217 -48.03 -11.82 -44.21
C PRO A 217 -48.62 -13.11 -43.55
N GLN A 218 -48.99 -12.93 -42.28
CA GLN A 218 -49.97 -13.73 -41.44
C GLN A 218 -49.33 -14.72 -40.44
N GLU A 219 -49.78 -14.92 -39.25
CA GLU A 219 -50.74 -14.32 -38.29
C GLU A 219 -50.61 -15.07 -36.94
N SER A 220 -50.84 -14.35 -35.88
CA SER A 220 -51.33 -14.59 -34.53
C SER A 220 -52.14 -15.89 -34.25
N PRO A 221 -52.53 -16.28 -33.00
CA PRO A 221 -53.18 -15.46 -31.98
C PRO A 221 -52.83 -15.84 -30.48
N ALA A 222 -53.26 -15.30 -29.39
CA ALA A 222 -54.41 -14.57 -28.95
C ALA A 222 -54.29 -14.05 -27.50
N LYS A 223 -55.00 -13.05 -27.20
CA LYS A 223 -55.43 -12.24 -26.05
C LYS A 223 -56.20 -12.99 -24.93
N PRO A 224 -56.80 -12.34 -23.81
CA PRO A 224 -57.24 -10.94 -23.71
C PRO A 224 -57.10 -10.26 -22.29
N GLY A 225 -57.39 -8.94 -22.27
CA GLY A 225 -57.45 -7.92 -21.28
C GLY A 225 -58.58 -7.96 -20.22
N PRO A 226 -59.15 -6.87 -19.66
CA PRO A 226 -59.65 -5.62 -20.22
C PRO A 226 -59.34 -4.32 -19.42
N VAL A 227 -59.25 -3.15 -20.00
CA VAL A 227 -60.20 -2.05 -20.37
C VAL A 227 -60.91 -1.27 -19.21
N ALA A 228 -60.72 0.06 -19.18
CA ALA A 228 -61.73 1.15 -19.10
C ALA A 228 -60.99 2.51 -19.12
N THR A 229 -61.01 3.26 -20.16
CA THR A 229 -61.89 4.29 -20.71
C THR A 229 -61.94 5.61 -19.91
N VAL A 230 -61.33 6.65 -20.44
CA VAL A 230 -61.75 7.81 -21.23
C VAL A 230 -62.40 8.96 -20.41
N THR A 231 -61.90 10.21 -20.50
CA THR A 231 -62.53 11.28 -21.24
C THR A 231 -61.68 12.57 -21.33
N GLU A 232 -61.62 13.15 -22.53
CA GLU A 232 -61.13 14.46 -22.90
C GLU A 232 -61.98 15.62 -22.36
N LYS A 233 -61.31 16.80 -22.18
CA LYS A 233 -61.81 18.09 -22.70
C LYS A 233 -60.77 19.20 -22.48
N GLU A 234 -60.35 19.83 -23.57
CA GLU A 234 -59.89 21.23 -23.66
C GLU A 234 -61.08 22.11 -24.06
N PRO A 235 -60.96 23.48 -24.20
CA PRO A 235 -59.88 24.41 -23.98
C PRO A 235 -60.32 25.75 -23.26
N GLY A 236 -59.35 26.68 -22.99
CA GLY A 236 -59.74 28.06 -22.76
C GLY A 236 -58.73 28.98 -22.06
N SER A 237 -57.99 29.75 -22.90
CA SER A 237 -57.51 31.17 -22.75
C SER A 237 -56.72 31.65 -21.51
N THR A 238 -55.52 32.16 -21.79
CA THR A 238 -54.64 33.13 -21.08
C THR A 238 -55.35 34.35 -20.45
N PRO A 239 -54.76 35.15 -19.48
CA PRO A 239 -53.41 35.70 -19.53
C PRO A 239 -52.64 35.77 -18.17
N ALA A 240 -51.31 35.92 -18.31
CA ALA A 240 -50.28 36.60 -17.49
C ALA A 240 -50.58 37.01 -16.04
N ASP A 241 -49.81 36.48 -15.11
CA ASP A 241 -49.16 37.29 -14.08
C ASP A 241 -47.89 36.56 -13.52
N LYS A 242 -46.89 37.39 -13.22
CA LYS A 242 -45.60 37.01 -12.68
C LYS A 242 -45.74 36.65 -11.20
N GLU A 243 -45.41 35.42 -10.84
CA GLU A 243 -45.10 35.10 -9.45
C GLU A 243 -43.73 34.41 -9.39
N ASP A 244 -42.86 35.03 -8.59
CA ASP A 244 -41.56 34.50 -8.21
C ASP A 244 -41.78 33.16 -7.45
N SER A 245 -41.37 32.04 -8.06
CA SER A 245 -41.40 30.76 -7.39
C SER A 245 -40.22 30.67 -6.41
N GLU A 246 -40.49 30.83 -5.13
CA GLU A 246 -39.64 30.42 -4.04
C GLU A 246 -39.27 28.92 -4.20
N PHE A 247 -37.97 28.68 -4.29
CA PHE A 247 -37.44 27.31 -4.34
C PHE A 247 -37.32 26.75 -2.93
N ASP A 248 -38.12 25.74 -2.63
CA ASP A 248 -38.04 25.00 -1.37
C ASP A 248 -36.92 23.94 -1.44
N TYR A 249 -35.87 24.15 -0.65
CA TYR A 249 -34.78 23.18 -0.49
C TYR A 249 -34.97 22.41 0.82
N HIS A 250 -35.07 21.11 0.76
CA HIS A 250 -35.14 20.27 1.97
C HIS A 250 -33.80 20.28 2.71
N VAL A 251 -33.86 20.75 3.96
CA VAL A 251 -32.75 20.77 4.92
C VAL A 251 -33.06 19.89 6.10
N LYS A 252 -32.11 19.06 6.48
CA LYS A 252 -32.16 18.41 7.81
C LYS A 252 -31.54 19.35 8.84
N GLU A 253 -32.38 19.98 9.64
CA GLU A 253 -31.94 20.67 10.85
C GLU A 253 -31.46 19.69 11.90
N THR A 254 -30.21 19.85 12.33
CA THR A 254 -29.68 19.15 13.50
C THR A 254 -29.81 20.09 14.70
N THR A 255 -30.80 19.81 15.54
CA THR A 255 -31.09 20.61 16.76
C THR A 255 -30.08 20.28 17.85
N TYR A 256 -29.27 21.26 18.27
CA TYR A 256 -28.38 21.14 19.42
C TYR A 256 -29.08 21.63 20.69
N LEU A 257 -29.40 20.70 21.60
CA LEU A 257 -29.90 21.02 22.94
C LEU A 257 -28.73 21.30 23.88
N ARG A 258 -28.79 22.46 24.52
CA ARG A 258 -27.88 22.96 25.57
C ARG A 258 -28.41 22.56 26.93
N GLN A 259 -27.61 21.83 27.73
CA GLN A 259 -27.84 21.75 29.19
C GLN A 259 -26.54 22.14 29.89
N THR A 260 -26.62 23.23 30.65
CA THR A 260 -25.63 23.70 31.62
C THR A 260 -26.09 23.27 33.02
N THR A 261 -25.23 22.57 33.75
CA THR A 261 -25.28 22.52 35.22
C THR A 261 -23.85 22.42 35.76
N HIS A 262 -23.45 23.40 36.57
CA HIS A 262 -22.27 23.36 37.42
C HIS A 262 -22.55 22.61 38.71
N PRO A 263 -21.57 21.96 39.33
CA PRO A 263 -21.47 21.89 40.77
C PRO A 263 -20.08 22.36 41.30
N GLU A 264 -20.17 22.84 42.53
CA GLU A 264 -19.19 23.58 43.34
C GLU A 264 -17.93 22.76 43.68
N GLU A 265 -16.82 23.52 43.80
CA GLU A 265 -15.51 23.11 44.34
C GLU A 265 -15.54 22.89 45.85
N LYS A 266 -14.80 21.90 46.32
CA LYS A 266 -14.31 21.82 47.71
C LYS A 266 -12.82 21.44 47.68
N GLU A 267 -12.04 22.38 48.20
CA GLU A 267 -10.60 22.25 48.55
C GLU A 267 -10.40 21.28 49.69
N VAL A 268 -9.34 20.45 49.66
CA VAL A 268 -8.76 19.80 50.84
C VAL A 268 -7.25 19.77 50.70
N TYR A 269 -6.62 20.18 51.77
CA TYR A 269 -5.24 20.52 52.06
C TYR A 269 -4.23 19.36 52.03
N ASP A 270 -2.98 19.71 51.69
CA ASP A 270 -1.73 18.96 51.89
C ASP A 270 -1.42 18.67 53.37
N ALA A 271 -0.80 17.55 53.64
CA ALA A 271 0.02 17.33 54.83
C ALA A 271 1.16 16.35 54.54
N ASP A 272 2.38 16.87 54.62
CA ASP A 272 3.63 16.14 54.76
C ASP A 272 3.62 15.19 55.97
N LEU A 273 4.28 14.05 55.85
CA LEU A 273 5.00 13.43 56.97
C LEU A 273 5.95 12.30 56.55
N ASP A 274 7.23 12.58 56.68
CA ASP A 274 8.30 11.57 56.80
C ASP A 274 8.10 10.72 58.09
N SER A 275 8.17 9.41 57.99
CA SER A 275 8.77 8.56 59.02
C SER A 275 8.94 7.10 58.55
N LYS A 276 10.17 6.62 58.65
CA LYS A 276 10.57 5.23 58.56
C LYS A 276 9.98 4.42 59.73
N SER A 277 9.33 3.30 59.45
CA SER A 277 9.24 2.20 60.44
C SER A 277 8.96 0.87 59.69
N ASP A 278 9.68 -0.15 60.09
CA ASP A 278 9.51 -1.55 59.71
C ASP A 278 8.07 -2.03 59.96
N ALA A 279 7.39 -2.47 58.93
CA ALA A 279 6.09 -3.13 59.05
C ALA A 279 5.94 -4.21 57.98
N LYS A 280 5.42 -5.35 58.41
CA LYS A 280 4.99 -6.55 57.62
C LYS A 280 4.24 -6.14 56.34
N PRO A 281 4.24 -6.98 55.29
CA PRO A 281 3.58 -6.63 54.02
C PRO A 281 2.10 -6.36 54.30
N ALA A 282 1.73 -5.09 54.23
CA ALA A 282 0.37 -4.64 54.23
C ALA A 282 -0.33 -5.19 52.96
N LYS A 283 -1.54 -5.69 53.11
CA LYS A 283 -2.40 -5.98 51.97
C LYS A 283 -2.43 -4.73 51.09
N GLU A 284 -1.91 -4.86 49.89
CA GLU A 284 -2.01 -3.78 48.87
C GLU A 284 -3.48 -3.38 48.72
N VAL A 285 -3.77 -2.17 49.12
CA VAL A 285 -5.07 -1.55 48.84
C VAL A 285 -5.06 -1.23 47.33
N VAL A 286 -5.68 -2.10 46.53
CA VAL A 286 -5.81 -1.87 45.11
C VAL A 286 -6.79 -0.71 44.92
N TYR A 287 -6.26 0.45 44.60
CA TYR A 287 -7.07 1.58 44.19
C TYR A 287 -7.70 1.31 42.85
N PRO A 288 -9.00 1.63 42.64
CA PRO A 288 -9.64 1.41 41.34
C PRO A 288 -8.96 2.29 40.27
N TYR A 289 -8.73 1.72 39.09
CA TYR A 289 -8.23 2.48 37.92
C TYR A 289 -9.30 3.48 37.46
N ASN A 290 -8.95 4.76 37.45
CA ASN A 290 -9.82 5.84 36.99
C ASN A 290 -9.50 6.21 35.54
N LEU A 291 -10.48 6.03 34.64
CA LEU A 291 -10.34 6.46 33.26
C LEU A 291 -10.09 7.98 33.15
N PRO A 292 -9.32 8.45 32.14
CA PRO A 292 -9.18 9.86 31.88
C PRO A 292 -10.54 10.55 31.69
N ASP A 293 -10.68 11.75 32.25
CA ASP A 293 -11.85 12.60 32.08
C ASP A 293 -11.64 13.64 30.99
N THR A 294 -12.71 14.10 30.34
CA THR A 294 -12.65 15.07 29.24
C THR A 294 -12.22 16.48 29.68
N SER A 295 -12.12 16.74 31.00
CA SER A 295 -11.48 17.96 31.54
C SER A 295 -10.00 18.07 31.20
N LEU A 296 -9.33 16.96 30.90
CA LEU A 296 -7.93 16.93 30.44
C LEU A 296 -7.77 17.49 29.01
N LEU A 297 -8.86 17.61 28.26
CA LEU A 297 -8.89 18.17 26.91
C LEU A 297 -9.26 19.66 26.96
N ASP A 298 -8.67 20.44 26.07
CA ASP A 298 -8.89 21.88 26.00
C ASP A 298 -10.36 22.24 25.77
N PRO A 299 -10.83 23.36 26.33
CA PRO A 299 -12.20 23.82 26.09
C PRO A 299 -12.41 24.12 24.61
N ILE A 300 -13.56 23.72 24.08
CA ILE A 300 -13.91 24.00 22.69
C ILE A 300 -14.14 25.51 22.55
N PRO A 301 -13.42 26.20 21.65
CA PRO A 301 -13.65 27.62 21.40
C PRO A 301 -15.13 27.89 21.04
N PRO A 302 -15.70 29.02 21.47
CA PRO A 302 -17.04 29.37 21.06
C PRO A 302 -17.09 29.41 19.53
N LYS A 303 -18.19 28.92 18.97
CA LYS A 303 -18.37 28.97 17.51
C LYS A 303 -18.41 30.44 17.09
N ASP A 304 -17.46 30.83 16.22
CA ASP A 304 -17.60 32.05 15.45
C ASP A 304 -18.93 32.00 14.66
N GLU A 305 -19.47 33.17 14.34
CA GLU A 305 -20.75 33.38 13.65
C GLU A 305 -21.13 32.23 12.70
N GLU A 306 -22.30 31.65 12.92
CA GLU A 306 -22.84 30.60 12.03
C GLU A 306 -22.86 31.13 10.61
N VAL A 307 -22.33 30.35 9.68
CA VAL A 307 -22.37 30.67 8.24
C VAL A 307 -23.84 30.89 7.88
N SER A 308 -24.17 32.08 7.39
CA SER A 308 -25.53 32.41 7.04
C SER A 308 -26.07 31.45 5.99
N TRP A 309 -27.32 31.02 6.15
CA TRP A 309 -28.02 30.21 5.17
C TRP A 309 -28.01 30.85 3.79
N ASP A 310 -28.06 32.19 3.73
CA ASP A 310 -28.01 32.98 2.50
C ASP A 310 -26.69 32.74 1.73
N GLU A 311 -25.56 32.49 2.42
CA GLU A 311 -24.29 32.18 1.75
C GLU A 311 -24.34 30.80 1.06
N PHE A 312 -24.94 29.79 1.67
CA PHE A 312 -25.12 28.50 1.02
C PHE A 312 -26.02 28.59 -0.22
N MET A 313 -27.11 29.33 -0.12
CA MET A 313 -28.03 29.56 -1.24
C MET A 313 -27.37 30.35 -2.38
N MET A 314 -26.59 31.38 -2.05
CA MET A 314 -25.82 32.14 -3.04
C MET A 314 -24.80 31.26 -3.76
N ASN A 315 -24.10 30.43 -3.02
CA ASN A 315 -23.15 29.47 -3.59
C ASN A 315 -23.85 28.43 -4.49
N ALA A 316 -25.06 27.95 -4.13
CA ALA A 316 -25.86 27.07 -4.96
C ALA A 316 -26.23 27.71 -6.29
N LYS A 317 -26.78 28.93 -6.27
CA LYS A 317 -27.11 29.69 -7.50
C LYS A 317 -25.87 29.95 -8.36
N THR A 318 -24.77 30.35 -7.73
CA THR A 318 -23.50 30.54 -8.43
C THR A 318 -23.02 29.25 -9.10
N LEU A 319 -23.13 28.12 -8.42
CA LEU A 319 -22.72 26.79 -8.92
C LEU A 319 -23.58 26.39 -10.14
N GLU A 320 -24.91 26.55 -10.08
CA GLU A 320 -25.82 26.28 -11.20
C GLU A 320 -25.49 27.17 -12.42
N GLN A 321 -25.28 28.48 -12.20
CA GLN A 321 -24.88 29.39 -13.25
C GLN A 321 -23.55 29.01 -13.89
N LYS A 322 -22.55 28.64 -13.08
CA LYS A 322 -21.22 28.23 -13.59
C LYS A 322 -21.27 26.90 -14.34
N LEU A 323 -22.09 25.96 -13.92
CA LEU A 323 -22.35 24.75 -14.69
C LEU A 323 -22.99 25.05 -16.04
N ALA A 324 -23.97 25.98 -16.08
CA ALA A 324 -24.58 26.41 -17.32
C ALA A 324 -23.58 27.12 -18.25
N ASP A 325 -22.68 27.98 -17.72
CA ASP A 325 -21.57 28.61 -18.46
C ASP A 325 -20.66 27.56 -19.15
N PHE A 326 -20.45 26.40 -18.52
CA PHE A 326 -19.73 25.28 -19.10
C PHE A 326 -20.59 24.35 -19.99
N GLY A 327 -21.83 24.74 -20.27
CA GLY A 327 -22.75 23.96 -21.10
C GLY A 327 -23.30 22.70 -20.45
N ILE A 328 -23.35 22.67 -19.11
CA ILE A 328 -23.94 21.59 -18.33
C ILE A 328 -25.16 22.13 -17.59
N GLN A 329 -26.34 21.57 -17.90
CA GLN A 329 -27.55 21.90 -17.19
C GLN A 329 -27.81 20.95 -16.06
N GLY A 330 -28.08 21.45 -14.87
CA GLY A 330 -28.41 20.70 -13.67
C GLY A 330 -28.94 21.66 -12.60
N LYS A 331 -29.79 21.16 -11.72
CA LYS A 331 -30.42 21.91 -10.66
C LYS A 331 -29.96 21.41 -9.31
N VAL A 332 -29.61 22.29 -8.38
CA VAL A 332 -29.33 21.95 -6.99
C VAL A 332 -30.65 21.57 -6.31
N VAL A 333 -30.76 20.33 -5.85
CA VAL A 333 -31.97 19.80 -5.20
C VAL A 333 -31.81 19.69 -3.68
N GLU A 334 -30.58 19.58 -3.19
CA GLU A 334 -30.31 19.46 -1.75
C GLU A 334 -28.96 20.10 -1.41
N ILE A 335 -28.90 20.80 -0.27
CA ILE A 335 -27.66 21.37 0.28
C ILE A 335 -27.40 20.73 1.62
N ASN A 336 -26.25 20.07 1.76
CA ASN A 336 -25.83 19.43 2.99
C ASN A 336 -24.61 20.15 3.57
N PRO A 337 -24.82 21.16 4.46
CA PRO A 337 -23.73 21.88 5.10
C PRO A 337 -23.02 20.98 6.14
N GLY A 338 -21.71 20.97 6.10
CA GLY A 338 -20.86 20.27 7.06
C GLY A 338 -19.82 21.20 7.71
N PRO A 339 -19.01 20.67 8.64
CA PRO A 339 -18.08 21.51 9.38
C PRO A 339 -16.94 22.10 8.53
N ILE A 340 -16.52 21.39 7.50
CA ILE A 340 -15.36 21.78 6.67
C ILE A 340 -15.74 21.97 5.21
N ILE A 341 -16.70 21.20 4.72
CA ILE A 341 -17.23 21.26 3.35
C ILE A 341 -18.74 21.31 3.35
N THR A 342 -19.29 21.88 2.29
CA THR A 342 -20.72 21.78 1.97
C THR A 342 -20.90 20.93 0.72
N ARG A 343 -21.82 19.95 0.76
CA ARG A 343 -22.20 19.15 -0.40
C ARG A 343 -23.45 19.74 -1.03
N TYR A 344 -23.35 20.06 -2.31
CA TYR A 344 -24.47 20.44 -3.17
C TYR A 344 -24.86 19.24 -4.02
N GLU A 345 -26.08 18.74 -3.86
CA GLU A 345 -26.60 17.63 -4.64
C GLU A 345 -27.34 18.17 -5.85
N ILE A 346 -26.88 17.78 -7.03
CA ILE A 346 -27.36 18.32 -8.31
C ILE A 346 -28.03 17.20 -9.10
N GLU A 347 -29.25 17.44 -9.51
CA GLU A 347 -29.95 16.61 -10.49
C GLU A 347 -29.55 17.05 -11.91
N PRO A 348 -28.90 16.17 -12.69
CA PRO A 348 -28.55 16.48 -14.08
C PRO A 348 -29.78 16.58 -14.96
N ALA A 349 -29.79 17.52 -15.88
CA ALA A 349 -30.83 17.58 -16.92
C ALA A 349 -30.79 16.31 -17.80
N PRO A 350 -31.94 15.88 -18.36
CA PRO A 350 -32.02 14.71 -19.23
C PRO A 350 -30.98 14.74 -20.36
N GLY A 351 -30.24 13.64 -20.54
CA GLY A 351 -29.21 13.50 -21.57
C GLY A 351 -27.81 14.02 -21.18
N VAL A 352 -27.62 14.62 -20.02
CA VAL A 352 -26.30 15.05 -19.54
C VAL A 352 -25.56 13.88 -18.92
N LYS A 353 -24.37 13.55 -19.46
CA LYS A 353 -23.54 12.44 -18.98
C LYS A 353 -22.81 12.82 -17.69
N VAL A 354 -22.81 11.92 -16.71
CA VAL A 354 -22.11 12.05 -15.41
C VAL A 354 -20.64 12.45 -15.55
N ASN A 355 -19.92 11.88 -16.52
CA ASN A 355 -18.50 12.19 -16.74
C ASN A 355 -18.23 13.66 -17.09
N ARG A 356 -19.21 14.43 -17.56
CA ARG A 356 -19.02 15.87 -17.81
C ARG A 356 -18.84 16.65 -16.51
N PHE A 357 -19.57 16.28 -15.45
CA PHE A 357 -19.42 16.88 -14.13
C PHE A 357 -18.07 16.54 -13.49
N THR A 358 -17.66 15.27 -13.55
CA THR A 358 -16.39 14.83 -12.95
C THR A 358 -15.16 15.44 -13.63
N SER A 359 -15.24 15.73 -14.93
CA SER A 359 -14.15 16.36 -15.67
C SER A 359 -13.99 17.86 -15.38
N LEU A 360 -15.05 18.54 -14.92
CA LEU A 360 -15.03 19.97 -14.60
C LEU A 360 -14.62 20.29 -13.16
N ALA A 361 -14.26 19.32 -12.35
CA ALA A 361 -13.94 19.55 -10.93
C ALA A 361 -12.86 20.63 -10.70
N ASP A 362 -11.85 20.69 -11.56
CA ASP A 362 -10.76 21.68 -11.45
C ASP A 362 -11.17 23.05 -11.98
N ASP A 363 -11.99 23.11 -13.05
CA ASP A 363 -12.56 24.35 -13.60
C ASP A 363 -13.55 24.97 -12.62
N LEU A 364 -14.40 24.14 -12.00
CA LEU A 364 -15.31 24.58 -10.93
C LEU A 364 -14.55 25.11 -9.73
N ALA A 365 -13.44 24.47 -9.33
CA ALA A 365 -12.61 24.97 -8.23
C ALA A 365 -12.06 26.37 -8.51
N LEU A 366 -11.67 26.64 -9.77
CA LEU A 366 -11.18 27.96 -10.19
C LEU A 366 -12.27 29.00 -10.08
N VAL A 367 -13.45 28.77 -10.67
CA VAL A 367 -14.54 29.78 -10.74
C VAL A 367 -15.24 29.99 -9.40
N MET A 368 -15.32 28.95 -8.56
CA MET A 368 -15.83 29.03 -7.18
C MET A 368 -14.79 29.54 -6.18
N ARG A 369 -13.57 29.86 -6.63
CA ARG A 369 -12.43 30.27 -5.77
C ARG A 369 -12.14 29.29 -4.64
N ALA A 370 -12.44 28.00 -4.86
CA ALA A 370 -12.23 26.94 -3.91
C ALA A 370 -10.84 26.31 -4.07
N LYS A 371 -10.21 25.92 -2.99
CA LYS A 371 -8.89 25.28 -3.01
C LYS A 371 -8.90 23.96 -3.82
N ARG A 372 -9.96 23.17 -3.65
CA ARG A 372 -10.24 21.93 -4.39
C ARG A 372 -11.72 21.61 -4.31
N ILE A 373 -12.26 21.02 -5.37
CA ILE A 373 -13.64 20.51 -5.41
C ILE A 373 -13.60 19.02 -5.69
N ARG A 374 -14.42 18.24 -4.97
CA ARG A 374 -14.61 16.81 -5.22
C ARG A 374 -16.01 16.57 -5.75
N VAL A 375 -16.10 15.83 -6.86
CA VAL A 375 -17.37 15.42 -7.45
C VAL A 375 -17.60 13.94 -7.14
N VAL A 376 -18.70 13.62 -6.48
CA VAL A 376 -19.18 12.28 -6.17
C VAL A 376 -20.32 11.97 -7.11
N ALA A 377 -20.13 11.03 -8.01
CA ALA A 377 -21.10 10.78 -9.07
C ALA A 377 -21.11 9.32 -9.52
N PRO A 378 -22.24 8.63 -9.41
CA PRO A 378 -23.48 9.08 -8.77
C PRO A 378 -23.40 9.05 -7.23
N ILE A 379 -24.37 9.71 -6.56
CA ILE A 379 -24.57 9.51 -5.13
C ILE A 379 -25.32 8.18 -4.94
N PRO A 380 -24.84 7.26 -4.10
CA PRO A 380 -25.51 6.00 -3.84
C PRO A 380 -26.98 6.19 -3.39
N GLY A 381 -27.89 5.52 -4.07
CA GLY A 381 -29.32 5.58 -3.77
C GLY A 381 -30.06 6.83 -4.20
N LYS A 382 -29.40 7.81 -4.87
CA LYS A 382 -30.00 9.05 -5.39
C LYS A 382 -29.71 9.23 -6.87
N ALA A 383 -30.65 9.82 -7.60
CA ALA A 383 -30.46 10.24 -9.00
C ALA A 383 -29.73 11.60 -9.09
N ALA A 384 -28.76 11.84 -8.24
CA ALA A 384 -28.07 13.11 -8.10
C ALA A 384 -26.55 12.96 -8.10
N ILE A 385 -25.86 14.06 -8.35
CA ILE A 385 -24.41 14.20 -8.31
C ILE A 385 -24.07 15.13 -7.16
N GLY A 386 -23.17 14.71 -6.26
CA GLY A 386 -22.68 15.53 -5.16
C GLY A 386 -21.45 16.35 -5.58
N ILE A 387 -21.53 17.66 -5.44
CA ILE A 387 -20.39 18.57 -5.57
C ILE A 387 -20.01 19.07 -4.18
N GLU A 388 -18.83 18.67 -3.71
CA GLU A 388 -18.31 18.99 -2.38
C GLU A 388 -17.39 20.21 -2.49
N ILE A 389 -17.82 21.35 -1.91
CA ILE A 389 -17.13 22.63 -1.93
C ILE A 389 -16.64 22.96 -0.52
N PRO A 390 -15.35 23.33 -0.33
CA PRO A 390 -14.84 23.76 0.96
C PRO A 390 -15.54 25.03 1.48
N ASN A 391 -15.85 25.04 2.76
CA ASN A 391 -16.39 26.24 3.43
C ASN A 391 -15.32 27.33 3.47
N HIS A 392 -15.72 28.59 3.41
CA HIS A 392 -14.80 29.72 3.54
C HIS A 392 -14.10 29.75 4.91
N LYS A 393 -14.84 29.43 5.97
CA LYS A 393 -14.33 29.27 7.35
C LYS A 393 -14.54 27.82 7.81
N PRO A 394 -13.61 26.90 7.53
CA PRO A 394 -13.75 25.52 7.98
C PRO A 394 -13.58 25.43 9.51
N MET A 395 -14.50 24.70 10.16
CA MET A 395 -14.47 24.48 11.61
C MET A 395 -13.54 23.29 11.95
N ILE A 396 -12.79 23.40 13.02
CA ILE A 396 -12.02 22.26 13.57
C ILE A 396 -12.98 21.34 14.33
N VAL A 397 -12.87 20.04 14.08
CA VAL A 397 -13.58 19.01 14.83
C VAL A 397 -12.69 18.61 16.00
N TYR A 398 -13.04 18.99 17.23
CA TYR A 398 -12.23 18.70 18.42
C TYR A 398 -12.54 17.28 18.94
N LEU A 399 -11.51 16.56 19.43
CA LEU A 399 -11.70 15.22 20.01
C LEU A 399 -12.62 15.26 21.23
N LYS A 400 -12.54 16.28 22.06
CA LYS A 400 -13.42 16.52 23.19
C LYS A 400 -14.90 16.45 22.80
N GLU A 401 -15.28 17.08 21.70
CA GLU A 401 -16.67 17.06 21.21
C GLU A 401 -17.16 15.64 20.89
N ILE A 402 -16.28 14.82 20.31
CA ILE A 402 -16.62 13.45 19.92
C ILE A 402 -16.71 12.53 21.14
N ILE A 403 -15.74 12.64 22.06
CA ILE A 403 -15.71 11.82 23.29
C ILE A 403 -16.90 12.20 24.22
N ASP A 404 -17.27 13.47 24.30
CA ASP A 404 -18.42 13.91 25.08
C ASP A 404 -19.78 13.54 24.46
N SER A 405 -19.78 13.16 23.19
CA SER A 405 -21.03 12.81 22.48
C SER A 405 -21.72 11.57 23.08
N PRO A 406 -23.06 11.51 23.02
CA PRO A 406 -23.81 10.33 23.40
C PRO A 406 -23.37 9.06 22.62
N GLN A 407 -22.99 9.21 21.35
CA GLN A 407 -22.57 8.11 20.48
C GLN A 407 -21.30 7.43 21.02
N PHE A 408 -20.36 8.18 21.59
CA PHE A 408 -19.15 7.61 22.19
C PHE A 408 -19.41 7.12 23.63
N LYS A 409 -20.03 7.93 24.49
CA LYS A 409 -20.27 7.60 25.91
C LYS A 409 -21.13 6.34 26.06
N SER A 410 -22.24 6.24 25.33
CA SER A 410 -23.16 5.10 25.37
C SER A 410 -22.75 3.94 24.46
N SER A 411 -21.64 4.06 23.77
CA SER A 411 -21.15 3.02 22.86
C SER A 411 -20.92 1.70 23.62
N LYS A 412 -21.50 0.61 23.09
CA LYS A 412 -21.26 -0.77 23.54
C LYS A 412 -20.04 -1.39 22.84
N HIS A 413 -19.30 -0.62 22.06
CA HIS A 413 -18.08 -1.09 21.40
C HIS A 413 -17.01 -1.38 22.44
N THR A 414 -16.30 -2.49 22.25
CA THR A 414 -15.21 -2.89 23.14
C THR A 414 -13.97 -2.01 22.94
N LEU A 415 -13.66 -1.68 21.68
CA LEU A 415 -12.54 -0.82 21.29
C LEU A 415 -13.03 0.37 20.43
N PRO A 416 -13.79 1.33 21.02
CA PRO A 416 -14.35 2.44 20.25
C PRO A 416 -13.29 3.43 19.83
N ILE A 417 -13.38 3.88 18.58
CA ILE A 417 -12.53 4.93 18.01
C ILE A 417 -13.42 6.11 17.63
N ALA A 418 -13.09 7.27 18.17
CA ALA A 418 -13.75 8.54 17.93
C ALA A 418 -13.13 9.22 16.69
N PHE A 419 -13.45 8.73 15.48
CA PHE A 419 -12.80 9.26 14.27
C PHE A 419 -13.09 10.74 14.03
N GLY A 420 -14.28 11.22 14.32
CA GLY A 420 -14.62 12.63 14.10
C GLY A 420 -16.04 12.82 13.59
N LYS A 421 -16.20 13.63 12.52
CA LYS A 421 -17.54 13.93 11.94
C LYS A 421 -17.60 13.60 10.45
N THR A 422 -18.78 13.17 10.03
CA THR A 422 -19.14 13.01 8.61
C THR A 422 -19.27 14.38 7.92
N ILE A 423 -19.44 14.36 6.61
CA ILE A 423 -19.71 15.59 5.84
C ILE A 423 -21.02 16.27 6.25
N SER A 424 -21.98 15.53 6.82
CA SER A 424 -23.26 16.06 7.34
C SER A 424 -23.13 16.62 8.78
N GLY A 425 -21.92 16.54 9.38
CA GLY A 425 -21.70 16.96 10.76
C GLY A 425 -22.00 15.91 11.83
N ASP A 426 -22.48 14.73 11.44
CA ASP A 426 -22.78 13.63 12.36
C ASP A 426 -21.51 13.04 12.98
N VAL A 427 -21.56 12.73 14.26
CA VAL A 427 -20.44 12.09 14.97
C VAL A 427 -20.24 10.66 14.43
N TYR A 428 -18.99 10.35 14.07
CA TYR A 428 -18.61 9.04 13.55
C TYR A 428 -17.71 8.29 14.54
N VAL A 429 -18.29 7.29 15.20
CA VAL A 429 -17.61 6.38 16.12
C VAL A 429 -17.68 4.97 15.55
N THR A 430 -16.58 4.25 15.59
CA THR A 430 -16.48 2.88 15.09
C THR A 430 -15.76 1.98 16.10
N ASP A 431 -15.73 0.67 15.84
CA ASP A 431 -15.09 -0.32 16.68
C ASP A 431 -13.86 -0.94 15.98
N LEU A 432 -12.71 -0.92 16.62
CA LEU A 432 -11.51 -1.52 16.06
C LEU A 432 -11.66 -3.05 15.85
N ILE A 433 -12.45 -3.72 16.68
CA ILE A 433 -12.73 -5.16 16.52
C ILE A 433 -13.47 -5.46 15.21
N LYS A 434 -14.37 -4.55 14.79
CA LYS A 434 -15.11 -4.69 13.51
C LYS A 434 -14.21 -4.41 12.30
N MET A 435 -13.15 -3.65 12.48
CA MET A 435 -12.11 -3.37 11.49
C MET A 435 -10.73 -3.83 12.03
N PRO A 436 -10.49 -5.14 12.16
CA PRO A 436 -9.43 -5.68 13.01
C PRO A 436 -8.04 -5.16 12.67
N HIS A 437 -7.82 -4.77 11.42
CA HIS A 437 -6.55 -4.21 10.95
C HIS A 437 -6.85 -2.99 10.09
N LEU A 438 -6.22 -1.87 10.43
CA LEU A 438 -6.43 -0.57 9.81
C LEU A 438 -5.15 -0.09 9.15
N LEU A 439 -5.21 0.16 7.85
CA LEU A 439 -4.15 0.82 7.08
C LEU A 439 -4.45 2.31 6.96
N ILE A 440 -3.49 3.15 7.34
CA ILE A 440 -3.59 4.61 7.28
C ILE A 440 -2.49 5.15 6.38
N ALA A 441 -2.85 5.94 5.36
CA ALA A 441 -1.83 6.56 4.54
C ALA A 441 -2.19 8.00 4.15
N GLY A 442 -1.16 8.82 3.89
CA GLY A 442 -1.35 10.21 3.47
C GLY A 442 -0.05 11.01 3.50
N ALA A 443 -0.03 12.14 2.78
CA ALA A 443 1.14 13.01 2.71
C ALA A 443 1.45 13.67 4.09
N THR A 444 2.68 14.14 4.26
CA THR A 444 3.09 14.90 5.44
C THR A 444 2.19 16.12 5.66
N GLY A 445 1.75 16.34 6.90
CA GLY A 445 0.84 17.44 7.25
C GLY A 445 -0.62 17.23 6.84
N SER A 446 -0.99 16.06 6.33
CA SER A 446 -2.38 15.74 5.95
C SER A 446 -3.31 15.45 7.14
N GLY A 447 -2.74 15.07 8.31
CA GLY A 447 -3.48 14.71 9.53
C GLY A 447 -3.24 13.29 10.02
N LYS A 448 -2.35 12.51 9.39
CA LYS A 448 -2.03 11.12 9.74
C LYS A 448 -1.63 10.95 11.21
N SER A 449 -0.65 11.71 11.69
CA SER A 449 -0.15 11.62 13.07
C SER A 449 -1.24 11.99 14.08
N VAL A 450 -2.02 13.04 13.82
CA VAL A 450 -3.16 13.40 14.65
C VAL A 450 -4.18 12.27 14.73
N CYS A 451 -4.42 11.55 13.62
CA CYS A 451 -5.32 10.40 13.62
C CYS A 451 -4.80 9.25 14.50
N LEU A 452 -3.50 8.98 14.48
CA LEU A 452 -2.91 7.99 15.39
C LEU A 452 -3.11 8.40 16.86
N HIS A 453 -2.88 9.67 17.19
CA HIS A 453 -3.17 10.18 18.53
C HIS A 453 -4.66 10.09 18.88
N THR A 454 -5.55 10.40 17.93
CA THR A 454 -7.00 10.26 18.10
C THR A 454 -7.40 8.82 18.42
N ILE A 455 -6.83 7.83 17.69
CA ILE A 455 -7.10 6.41 17.93
C ILE A 455 -6.62 6.00 19.32
N ILE A 456 -5.37 6.32 19.67
CA ILE A 456 -4.79 5.97 20.97
C ILE A 456 -5.58 6.62 22.11
N ALA A 457 -5.85 7.92 22.02
CA ALA A 457 -6.61 8.66 23.02
C ALA A 457 -8.03 8.08 23.18
N SER A 458 -8.73 7.76 22.07
CA SER A 458 -10.05 7.13 22.12
C SER A 458 -10.04 5.85 22.95
N LEU A 459 -9.02 5.02 22.78
CA LEU A 459 -8.88 3.77 23.54
C LEU A 459 -8.54 4.03 25.01
N LEU A 460 -7.67 5.00 25.31
CA LEU A 460 -7.32 5.37 26.69
C LEU A 460 -8.51 5.96 27.46
N PHE A 461 -9.38 6.72 26.79
CA PHE A 461 -10.61 7.25 27.41
C PHE A 461 -11.68 6.20 27.71
N LYS A 462 -11.58 4.99 27.16
CA LYS A 462 -12.62 3.97 27.29
C LYS A 462 -12.16 2.67 27.95
N ALA A 463 -10.87 2.38 27.98
CA ALA A 463 -10.36 1.08 28.40
C ALA A 463 -9.17 1.21 29.37
N SER A 464 -9.20 0.41 30.44
CA SER A 464 -8.08 0.24 31.35
C SER A 464 -6.98 -0.64 30.73
N PRO A 465 -5.77 -0.68 31.29
CA PRO A 465 -4.69 -1.53 30.79
C PRO A 465 -4.97 -3.03 30.93
N ASP A 466 -5.93 -3.45 31.76
CA ASP A 466 -6.41 -4.82 31.82
C ASP A 466 -7.32 -5.21 30.62
N HIS A 467 -7.74 -4.23 29.82
CA HIS A 467 -8.54 -4.43 28.63
C HIS A 467 -7.77 -4.19 27.33
N VAL A 468 -6.89 -3.18 27.30
CA VAL A 468 -6.13 -2.80 26.10
C VAL A 468 -4.68 -2.53 26.44
N GLN A 469 -3.80 -3.17 25.69
CA GLN A 469 -2.36 -2.93 25.74
C GLN A 469 -1.83 -2.59 24.34
N PHE A 470 -0.74 -1.84 24.26
CA PHE A 470 -0.16 -1.37 23.02
C PHE A 470 1.24 -1.92 22.80
N VAL A 471 1.57 -2.22 21.56
CA VAL A 471 2.93 -2.31 21.06
C VAL A 471 3.13 -1.17 20.09
N MET A 472 4.15 -0.35 20.29
CA MET A 472 4.39 0.86 19.49
C MET A 472 5.73 0.81 18.79
N ILE A 473 5.70 1.06 17.47
CA ILE A 473 6.88 1.10 16.60
C ILE A 473 6.91 2.47 15.91
N ASP A 474 7.94 3.27 16.19
CA ASP A 474 8.16 4.60 15.62
C ASP A 474 9.62 4.77 15.18
N PRO A 475 9.97 4.41 13.94
CA PRO A 475 11.34 4.51 13.45
C PRO A 475 11.89 5.93 13.44
N LYS A 476 11.02 6.95 13.42
CA LYS A 476 11.40 8.36 13.40
C LYS A 476 11.56 8.98 14.78
N ARG A 477 11.09 8.35 15.84
CA ARG A 477 11.10 8.83 17.23
C ARG A 477 10.37 10.16 17.43
N LEU A 478 9.35 10.44 16.64
CA LEU A 478 8.69 11.75 16.64
C LEU A 478 7.27 11.69 17.22
N GLU A 479 6.45 10.77 16.74
CA GLU A 479 5.02 10.79 16.98
C GLU A 479 4.63 10.00 18.25
N LEU A 480 5.19 8.81 18.45
CA LEU A 480 4.77 7.92 19.54
C LEU A 480 5.65 8.02 20.80
N SER A 481 6.70 8.81 20.79
CA SER A 481 7.64 8.94 21.91
C SER A 481 6.99 9.38 23.22
N SER A 482 5.96 10.23 23.16
CA SER A 482 5.20 10.71 24.33
C SER A 482 4.52 9.58 25.11
N TYR A 483 4.20 8.48 24.47
CA TYR A 483 3.55 7.32 25.10
C TYR A 483 4.52 6.40 25.85
N ALA A 484 5.83 6.61 25.76
CA ALA A 484 6.83 5.82 26.50
C ALA A 484 6.58 5.83 28.03
N ALA A 485 5.96 6.89 28.55
CA ALA A 485 5.55 7.01 29.95
C ALA A 485 4.52 5.93 30.39
N LEU A 486 3.80 5.32 29.45
CA LEU A 486 2.83 4.25 29.70
C LEU A 486 3.47 2.86 29.89
N LYS A 487 4.80 2.76 30.00
CA LYS A 487 5.53 1.49 30.17
C LYS A 487 4.97 0.61 31.30
N ARG A 488 4.54 1.20 32.42
CA ARG A 488 3.99 0.46 33.56
C ARG A 488 2.53 0.06 33.41
N HIS A 489 1.82 0.59 32.39
CA HIS A 489 0.39 0.46 32.23
C HIS A 489 0.04 -0.23 30.89
N HIS A 490 -0.20 0.56 29.85
CA HIS A 490 -0.69 0.07 28.58
C HIS A 490 0.40 -0.45 27.61
N LEU A 491 1.69 -0.06 27.77
CA LEU A 491 2.72 -0.48 26.82
C LEU A 491 3.30 -1.85 27.17
N ILE A 492 3.31 -2.74 26.18
CA ILE A 492 4.01 -4.02 26.21
C ILE A 492 5.46 -3.77 25.76
N THR A 493 6.40 -4.28 26.52
CA THR A 493 7.84 -4.23 26.23
C THR A 493 8.45 -5.62 26.35
N ARG A 494 9.60 -5.85 25.71
CA ARG A 494 10.43 -7.05 25.91
C ARG A 494 11.65 -6.65 26.74
N ASP A 495 12.11 -7.53 27.60
CA ASP A 495 13.20 -7.23 28.53
C ASP A 495 14.57 -7.12 27.85
N ASP A 496 14.77 -7.86 26.76
CA ASP A 496 15.96 -7.79 25.89
C ASP A 496 15.99 -6.52 25.01
N ILE A 497 14.84 -5.84 24.81
CA ILE A 497 14.74 -4.59 24.05
C ILE A 497 14.71 -3.40 25.02
N LYS A 498 15.80 -2.62 25.07
CA LYS A 498 15.90 -1.43 25.94
C LYS A 498 14.91 -0.33 25.61
N GLU A 499 14.36 -0.32 24.40
CA GLU A 499 13.45 0.70 23.88
C GLU A 499 12.01 0.42 24.34
N THR A 500 11.36 1.39 24.95
CA THR A 500 9.94 1.29 25.35
C THR A 500 9.01 1.42 24.14
N VAL A 501 9.30 2.38 23.25
CA VAL A 501 8.73 2.51 21.91
C VAL A 501 9.83 2.05 20.95
N VAL A 502 9.55 1.06 20.15
CA VAL A 502 10.55 0.44 19.27
C VAL A 502 10.92 1.39 18.13
N THR A 503 12.21 1.61 17.90
CA THR A 503 12.70 2.60 16.93
C THR A 503 13.58 2.01 15.84
N THR A 504 14.13 0.81 16.04
CA THR A 504 15.00 0.15 15.06
C THR A 504 14.25 -0.95 14.29
N ALA A 505 14.60 -1.15 13.03
CA ALA A 505 13.97 -2.18 12.19
C ALA A 505 14.19 -3.60 12.76
N ASN A 506 15.39 -3.90 13.28
CA ASN A 506 15.67 -5.19 13.86
C ASN A 506 14.80 -5.48 15.09
N ASN A 507 14.67 -4.50 16.00
CA ASN A 507 13.81 -4.65 17.16
C ASN A 507 12.33 -4.71 16.77
N ALA A 508 11.92 -4.04 15.69
CA ALA A 508 10.57 -4.15 15.15
C ALA A 508 10.28 -5.58 14.64
N VAL A 509 11.22 -6.20 13.93
CA VAL A 509 11.10 -7.59 13.48
C VAL A 509 11.02 -8.55 14.69
N LEU A 510 11.87 -8.36 15.70
CA LEU A 510 11.82 -9.16 16.92
C LEU A 510 10.47 -9.02 17.65
N MET A 511 9.94 -7.81 17.73
CA MET A 511 8.63 -7.53 18.34
C MET A 511 7.48 -8.17 17.56
N LEU A 512 7.52 -8.10 16.21
CA LEU A 512 6.52 -8.74 15.34
C LEU A 512 6.52 -10.25 15.52
N LYS A 513 7.69 -10.90 15.55
CA LYS A 513 7.82 -12.34 15.80
C LYS A 513 7.30 -12.73 17.20
N SER A 514 7.54 -11.90 18.21
CA SER A 514 7.02 -12.16 19.55
C SER A 514 5.50 -12.06 19.62
N LEU A 515 4.89 -11.14 18.83
CA LEU A 515 3.45 -11.07 18.69
C LEU A 515 2.85 -12.27 17.96
N GLU A 516 3.56 -12.84 16.97
CA GLU A 516 3.14 -14.11 16.33
C GLU A 516 3.10 -15.26 17.35
N ARG A 517 4.12 -15.38 18.20
CA ARG A 517 4.15 -16.39 19.27
C ARG A 517 3.06 -16.17 20.31
N GLU A 518 2.83 -14.91 20.72
CA GLU A 518 1.72 -14.58 21.63
C GLU A 518 0.36 -14.92 20.99
N MET A 519 0.21 -14.72 19.71
CA MET A 519 -0.98 -15.15 18.97
C MET A 519 -1.16 -16.67 19.05
N GLU A 520 -0.11 -17.46 18.82
CA GLU A 520 -0.13 -18.92 18.91
C GLU A 520 -0.45 -19.38 20.34
N ARG A 521 0.22 -18.81 21.35
CA ARG A 521 -0.05 -19.08 22.77
C ARG A 521 -1.52 -18.82 23.11
N ARG A 522 -2.09 -17.71 22.63
CA ARG A 522 -3.51 -17.40 22.84
C ARG A 522 -4.43 -18.42 22.18
N TYR A 523 -4.11 -18.89 20.98
CA TYR A 523 -4.87 -19.96 20.32
C TYR A 523 -4.87 -21.26 21.15
N GLU A 524 -3.74 -21.62 21.75
CA GLU A 524 -3.66 -22.77 22.65
C GLU A 524 -4.55 -22.60 23.89
N LEU A 525 -4.53 -21.40 24.50
CA LEU A 525 -5.40 -21.09 25.65
C LEU A 525 -6.90 -21.20 25.29
N LEU A 526 -7.29 -20.62 24.14
CA LEU A 526 -8.67 -20.71 23.66
C LEU A 526 -9.07 -22.17 23.38
N ALA A 527 -8.19 -22.96 22.78
CA ALA A 527 -8.44 -24.37 22.51
C ALA A 527 -8.60 -25.19 23.79
N ARG A 528 -7.73 -24.96 24.79
CA ARG A 528 -7.84 -25.63 26.12
C ARG A 528 -9.12 -25.25 26.85
N ALA A 529 -9.54 -23.98 26.77
CA ALA A 529 -10.81 -23.51 27.35
C ALA A 529 -12.05 -23.91 26.52
N GLY A 530 -11.89 -24.47 25.33
CA GLY A 530 -12.98 -24.85 24.44
C GLY A 530 -13.79 -23.68 23.88
N VAL A 531 -13.19 -22.49 23.75
CA VAL A 531 -13.82 -21.26 23.30
C VAL A 531 -13.26 -20.77 21.96
N ARG A 532 -13.96 -19.85 21.27
CA ARG A 532 -13.62 -19.46 19.91
C ARG A 532 -12.87 -18.13 19.78
N ASN A 533 -12.98 -17.26 20.77
CA ASN A 533 -12.43 -15.92 20.73
C ASN A 533 -12.09 -15.39 22.13
N ILE A 534 -11.38 -14.28 22.19
CA ILE A 534 -10.92 -13.63 23.43
C ILE A 534 -12.08 -13.20 24.34
N GLU A 535 -13.23 -12.75 23.78
CA GLU A 535 -14.38 -12.35 24.60
C GLU A 535 -14.96 -13.56 25.33
N ASP A 536 -15.19 -14.66 24.60
CA ASP A 536 -15.70 -15.90 25.17
C ASP A 536 -14.73 -16.47 26.23
N TYR A 537 -13.39 -16.34 26.00
CA TYR A 537 -12.37 -16.75 26.97
C TYR A 537 -12.46 -15.92 28.25
N ASN A 538 -12.53 -14.60 28.13
CA ASN A 538 -12.61 -13.74 29.31
C ASN A 538 -13.96 -13.93 30.07
N ILE A 539 -15.05 -14.26 29.38
CA ILE A 539 -16.33 -14.64 30.01
C ILE A 539 -16.21 -16.00 30.67
N TRP A 540 -15.60 -16.99 30.02
CA TRP A 540 -15.32 -18.32 30.58
C TRP A 540 -14.50 -18.21 31.86
N LEU A 541 -13.43 -17.41 31.84
CA LEU A 541 -12.56 -17.19 32.99
C LEU A 541 -13.33 -16.64 34.21
N GLN A 542 -14.35 -15.81 34.01
CA GLN A 542 -15.19 -15.28 35.10
C GLN A 542 -16.18 -16.30 35.64
N LYS A 543 -16.71 -17.20 34.81
CA LYS A 543 -17.79 -18.12 35.14
C LYS A 543 -17.32 -19.53 35.48
N ALA A 544 -16.18 -19.97 35.02
CA ALA A 544 -15.67 -21.33 35.22
C ALA A 544 -15.39 -21.64 36.68
N GLU A 545 -15.74 -22.84 37.08
CA GLU A 545 -15.44 -23.35 38.42
C GLU A 545 -13.95 -23.60 38.61
N ILE A 546 -13.53 -23.77 39.88
CA ILE A 546 -12.07 -23.93 40.20
C ILE A 546 -11.48 -25.14 39.51
N ASP A 547 -12.22 -26.23 39.38
CA ASP A 547 -11.75 -27.44 38.73
C ASP A 547 -11.62 -27.33 37.22
N GLU A 548 -12.48 -26.54 36.54
CA GLU A 548 -12.39 -26.24 35.13
C GLU A 548 -11.19 -25.34 34.83
N LYS A 549 -10.87 -24.39 35.72
CA LYS A 549 -9.70 -23.52 35.59
C LYS A 549 -8.36 -24.25 35.70
N ARG A 550 -8.30 -25.41 36.38
CA ARG A 550 -7.09 -26.26 36.49
C ARG A 550 -6.60 -26.83 35.15
N ILE A 551 -7.43 -26.76 34.10
CA ILE A 551 -7.02 -27.19 32.75
C ILE A 551 -5.96 -26.23 32.16
N ILE A 552 -5.88 -25.00 32.66
CA ILE A 552 -4.93 -23.97 32.24
C ILE A 552 -4.08 -23.60 33.45
N GLU A 553 -2.76 -23.67 33.31
CA GLU A 553 -1.84 -23.18 34.31
C GLU A 553 -1.93 -21.66 34.40
N ASP A 554 -2.22 -21.13 35.60
CA ASP A 554 -2.37 -19.71 35.90
C ASP A 554 -3.25 -18.92 34.87
N PRO A 555 -4.57 -19.24 34.82
CA PRO A 555 -5.46 -18.62 33.86
C PRO A 555 -5.67 -17.14 34.17
N GLN A 556 -5.15 -16.27 33.32
CA GLN A 556 -5.25 -14.81 33.46
C GLN A 556 -6.17 -14.20 32.40
N LYS A 557 -6.77 -13.05 32.72
CA LYS A 557 -7.57 -12.28 31.76
C LYS A 557 -6.68 -11.80 30.62
N LEU A 558 -7.12 -12.03 29.39
CA LEU A 558 -6.43 -11.59 28.20
C LEU A 558 -6.86 -10.16 27.83
N ALA A 559 -5.91 -9.24 27.78
CA ALA A 559 -6.12 -7.91 27.23
C ALA A 559 -6.04 -7.93 25.69
N TYR A 560 -6.78 -7.05 25.02
CA TYR A 560 -6.58 -6.78 23.60
C TYR A 560 -5.22 -6.12 23.38
N ILE A 561 -4.52 -6.52 22.34
CA ILE A 561 -3.23 -5.93 21.95
C ILE A 561 -3.42 -5.13 20.68
N VAL A 562 -3.02 -3.86 20.69
CA VAL A 562 -3.03 -3.00 19.51
C VAL A 562 -1.59 -2.67 19.13
N LEU A 563 -1.11 -3.26 18.05
CA LEU A 563 0.16 -2.90 17.44
C LEU A 563 -0.02 -1.64 16.59
N ILE A 564 0.78 -0.61 16.88
CA ILE A 564 0.76 0.67 16.15
C ILE A 564 2.12 0.90 15.50
N ILE A 565 2.11 1.07 14.17
CA ILE A 565 3.31 1.43 13.38
C ILE A 565 3.08 2.79 12.75
N ASP A 566 3.89 3.79 13.12
CA ASP A 566 3.76 5.15 12.57
C ASP A 566 4.20 5.23 11.11
N GLU A 567 5.31 4.58 10.75
CA GLU A 567 5.83 4.65 9.39
C GLU A 567 6.30 3.27 8.89
N LEU A 568 5.40 2.57 8.20
CA LEU A 568 5.70 1.27 7.62
C LEU A 568 6.81 1.35 6.55
N ALA A 569 6.88 2.46 5.79
CA ALA A 569 7.85 2.58 4.71
C ALA A 569 9.29 2.45 5.19
N ASP A 570 9.61 2.99 6.37
CA ASP A 570 10.98 2.96 6.88
C ASP A 570 11.38 1.53 7.32
N LEU A 571 10.44 0.71 7.74
CA LEU A 571 10.65 -0.71 8.02
C LEU A 571 10.79 -1.53 6.72
N MET A 572 9.89 -1.31 5.75
CA MET A 572 9.88 -2.01 4.46
C MET A 572 11.13 -1.72 3.62
N LEU A 573 11.70 -0.52 3.73
CA LEU A 573 12.95 -0.17 3.04
C LEU A 573 14.18 -0.88 3.62
N THR A 574 14.12 -1.28 4.89
CA THR A 574 15.26 -1.87 5.61
C THR A 574 15.17 -3.40 5.67
N ALA A 575 14.00 -3.96 5.94
CA ALA A 575 13.79 -5.38 6.21
C ALA A 575 12.45 -5.87 5.62
N ALA A 576 12.22 -5.64 4.32
CA ALA A 576 10.92 -5.84 3.67
C ALA A 576 10.27 -7.20 3.95
N ARG A 577 10.98 -8.32 3.68
CA ARG A 577 10.43 -9.68 3.88
C ARG A 577 10.19 -10.01 5.35
N GLU A 578 11.13 -9.63 6.21
CA GLU A 578 11.09 -9.93 7.64
C GLU A 578 10.00 -9.15 8.38
N VAL A 579 9.51 -8.05 7.78
CA VAL A 579 8.39 -7.23 8.28
C VAL A 579 7.07 -7.64 7.63
N GLU A 580 7.05 -7.85 6.31
CA GLU A 580 5.83 -8.18 5.57
C GLU A 580 5.24 -9.54 5.97
N GLU A 581 6.08 -10.57 6.13
CA GLU A 581 5.64 -11.92 6.45
C GLU A 581 4.94 -12.00 7.83
N PRO A 582 5.51 -11.50 8.93
CA PRO A 582 4.81 -11.46 10.22
C PRO A 582 3.55 -10.59 10.20
N ILE A 583 3.57 -9.43 9.55
CA ILE A 583 2.36 -8.59 9.43
C ILE A 583 1.26 -9.36 8.70
N ALA A 584 1.57 -10.04 7.60
CA ALA A 584 0.60 -10.82 6.85
C ALA A 584 0.00 -11.94 7.70
N ARG A 585 0.84 -12.69 8.44
CA ARG A 585 0.40 -13.79 9.31
C ARG A 585 -0.46 -13.29 10.47
N LEU A 586 -0.03 -12.24 11.15
CA LEU A 586 -0.82 -11.59 12.20
C LEU A 586 -2.17 -11.13 11.67
N THR A 587 -2.21 -10.44 10.53
CA THR A 587 -3.47 -9.91 9.99
C THR A 587 -4.43 -10.99 9.51
N GLN A 588 -3.95 -12.17 9.12
CA GLN A 588 -4.78 -13.30 8.74
C GLN A 588 -5.39 -14.03 9.92
N MET A 589 -4.66 -14.13 11.03
CA MET A 589 -5.01 -15.05 12.10
C MET A 589 -5.33 -14.39 13.44
N SER A 590 -4.86 -13.18 13.73
CA SER A 590 -4.87 -12.64 15.09
C SER A 590 -6.21 -12.06 15.57
N ARG A 591 -7.20 -11.89 14.70
CA ARG A 591 -8.51 -11.30 15.03
C ARG A 591 -9.20 -12.01 16.19
N ALA A 592 -9.28 -13.35 16.17
CA ALA A 592 -9.97 -14.12 17.18
C ALA A 592 -9.30 -14.04 18.56
N VAL A 593 -8.00 -13.89 18.59
CA VAL A 593 -7.20 -13.81 19.82
C VAL A 593 -7.00 -12.38 20.33
N GLY A 594 -7.63 -11.39 19.70
CA GLY A 594 -7.65 -9.99 20.16
C GLY A 594 -6.36 -9.23 19.93
N ILE A 595 -5.63 -9.51 18.84
CA ILE A 595 -4.47 -8.72 18.41
C ILE A 595 -4.84 -7.95 17.16
N HIS A 596 -4.73 -6.63 17.19
CA HIS A 596 -5.13 -5.73 16.13
C HIS A 596 -3.95 -4.87 15.67
N LEU A 597 -3.90 -4.55 14.37
CA LEU A 597 -2.82 -3.76 13.78
C LEU A 597 -3.36 -2.44 13.24
N VAL A 598 -2.71 -1.33 13.62
CA VAL A 598 -2.90 0.00 13.05
C VAL A 598 -1.58 0.39 12.40
N VAL A 599 -1.53 0.33 11.09
CA VAL A 599 -0.29 0.54 10.33
C VAL A 599 -0.42 1.80 9.50
N ALA A 600 0.52 2.72 9.68
CA ALA A 600 0.49 3.99 8.98
C ALA A 600 1.73 4.20 8.11
N THR A 601 1.59 5.02 7.04
CA THR A 601 2.69 5.43 6.17
C THR A 601 2.46 6.79 5.53
N GLN A 602 3.53 7.55 5.33
CA GLN A 602 3.54 8.80 4.56
C GLN A 602 3.94 8.58 3.10
N ARG A 603 4.38 7.36 2.74
CA ARG A 603 4.85 6.98 1.41
C ARG A 603 3.93 5.91 0.79
N PRO A 604 2.82 6.32 0.17
CA PRO A 604 1.85 5.39 -0.41
C PRO A 604 2.34 4.82 -1.75
N SER A 605 3.51 4.18 -1.77
CA SER A 605 4.04 3.48 -2.94
C SER A 605 3.65 2.01 -2.95
N VAL A 606 3.74 1.36 -4.11
CA VAL A 606 3.41 -0.07 -4.27
C VAL A 606 4.42 -0.96 -3.53
N ASP A 607 5.65 -0.48 -3.36
CA ASP A 607 6.71 -1.18 -2.63
C ASP A 607 6.47 -1.20 -1.12
N VAL A 608 5.67 -0.26 -0.60
CA VAL A 608 5.30 -0.15 0.83
C VAL A 608 3.92 -0.77 1.08
N ILE A 609 2.93 -0.39 0.26
CA ILE A 609 1.56 -0.91 0.32
C ILE A 609 1.45 -2.00 -0.76
N THR A 610 2.06 -3.15 -0.49
CA THR A 610 2.09 -4.29 -1.40
C THR A 610 0.72 -4.92 -1.59
N GLY A 611 0.60 -5.83 -2.55
CA GLY A 611 -0.62 -6.63 -2.74
C GLY A 611 -0.95 -7.48 -1.50
N VAL A 612 0.06 -8.00 -0.79
CA VAL A 612 -0.10 -8.79 0.43
C VAL A 612 -0.67 -7.92 1.56
N ILE A 613 -0.11 -6.72 1.78
CA ILE A 613 -0.60 -5.76 2.77
C ILE A 613 -2.06 -5.39 2.47
N LYS A 614 -2.38 -5.02 1.22
CA LYS A 614 -3.76 -4.64 0.85
C LYS A 614 -4.79 -5.76 1.02
N ALA A 615 -4.41 -6.99 0.72
CA ALA A 615 -5.31 -8.14 0.86
C ALA A 615 -5.69 -8.41 2.34
N ASN A 616 -4.80 -8.08 3.27
CA ASN A 616 -4.94 -8.39 4.69
C ASN A 616 -5.40 -7.20 5.55
N PHE A 617 -5.46 -5.99 4.99
CA PHE A 617 -6.01 -4.81 5.65
C PHE A 617 -7.36 -4.42 5.03
N PRO A 618 -8.48 -4.95 5.57
CA PRO A 618 -9.80 -4.70 5.01
C PRO A 618 -10.33 -3.29 5.29
N ALA A 619 -9.86 -2.64 6.37
CA ALA A 619 -10.15 -1.24 6.68
C ALA A 619 -9.02 -0.36 6.19
N ARG A 620 -9.35 0.67 5.42
CA ARG A 620 -8.35 1.57 4.85
C ARG A 620 -8.77 3.02 4.99
N LEU A 621 -7.80 3.84 5.35
CA LEU A 621 -7.99 5.25 5.59
C LEU A 621 -6.94 6.04 4.79
N ALA A 622 -7.39 6.92 3.93
CA ALA A 622 -6.52 7.82 3.18
C ALA A 622 -6.76 9.27 3.57
N PHE A 623 -5.73 9.93 4.02
CA PHE A 623 -5.65 11.38 4.08
C PHE A 623 -5.28 11.96 2.72
N GLN A 624 -5.15 13.29 2.64
CA GLN A 624 -4.73 13.95 1.42
C GLN A 624 -3.43 13.36 0.87
N VAL A 625 -3.42 13.05 -0.43
CA VAL A 625 -2.25 12.60 -1.19
C VAL A 625 -2.00 13.50 -2.40
N ALA A 626 -0.82 13.36 -3.01
CA ALA A 626 -0.42 14.21 -4.13
C ALA A 626 -1.09 13.80 -5.44
N THR A 627 -1.20 12.51 -5.72
CA THR A 627 -1.62 12.00 -7.03
C THR A 627 -2.83 11.05 -6.94
N LYS A 628 -3.52 10.86 -8.08
CA LYS A 628 -4.57 9.83 -8.22
C LYS A 628 -4.01 8.42 -8.07
N THR A 629 -2.76 8.21 -8.43
CA THR A 629 -2.08 6.93 -8.30
C THR A 629 -1.93 6.56 -6.82
N ASP A 630 -1.51 7.52 -5.98
CA ASP A 630 -1.39 7.30 -4.54
C ASP A 630 -2.74 6.94 -3.91
N SER A 631 -3.82 7.65 -4.31
CA SER A 631 -5.18 7.33 -3.85
C SER A 631 -5.57 5.89 -4.20
N ARG A 632 -5.28 5.44 -5.43
CA ARG A 632 -5.52 4.05 -5.84
C ARG A 632 -4.63 3.03 -5.13
N THR A 633 -3.40 3.39 -4.83
CA THR A 633 -2.51 2.51 -4.07
C THR A 633 -3.07 2.22 -2.69
N ILE A 634 -3.71 3.21 -2.03
CA ILE A 634 -4.28 3.04 -0.69
C ILE A 634 -5.69 2.43 -0.77
N LEU A 635 -6.60 3.07 -1.52
CA LEU A 635 -8.05 2.81 -1.46
C LEU A 635 -8.59 1.98 -2.63
N ASP A 636 -7.78 1.67 -3.65
CA ASP A 636 -8.19 1.11 -4.94
C ASP A 636 -9.12 2.04 -5.76
N VAL A 637 -9.46 3.23 -5.22
CA VAL A 637 -10.30 4.26 -5.86
C VAL A 637 -9.61 5.63 -5.84
N ASN A 638 -10.05 6.53 -6.72
CA ASN A 638 -9.62 7.93 -6.72
C ASN A 638 -10.38 8.72 -5.65
N GLY A 639 -9.84 9.87 -5.25
CA GLY A 639 -10.53 10.85 -4.42
C GLY A 639 -9.70 11.42 -3.28
N ALA A 640 -8.71 10.69 -2.78
CA ALA A 640 -7.83 11.21 -1.72
C ALA A 640 -6.94 12.36 -2.20
N GLU A 641 -6.66 12.47 -3.51
CA GLU A 641 -5.98 13.61 -4.11
C GLU A 641 -6.80 14.90 -4.11
N LYS A 642 -8.12 14.81 -3.88
CA LYS A 642 -9.04 15.95 -3.82
C LYS A 642 -9.34 16.39 -2.38
N LEU A 643 -8.78 15.72 -1.38
CA LEU A 643 -8.94 16.09 0.02
C LEU A 643 -8.21 17.40 0.35
N LEU A 644 -8.64 18.05 1.43
CA LEU A 644 -8.18 19.39 1.83
C LEU A 644 -6.94 19.35 2.73
N GLY A 645 -6.61 18.17 3.31
CA GLY A 645 -5.62 18.02 4.36
C GLY A 645 -6.17 18.37 5.74
N LYS A 646 -5.28 18.50 6.76
CA LYS A 646 -5.63 18.88 8.14
C LYS A 646 -6.74 18.02 8.76
N GLY A 647 -6.71 16.69 8.54
CA GLY A 647 -7.67 15.75 9.09
C GLY A 647 -8.81 15.35 8.14
N ASP A 648 -8.92 15.94 6.96
CA ASP A 648 -9.88 15.51 5.94
C ASP A 648 -9.43 14.17 5.35
N MET A 649 -10.26 13.13 5.44
CA MET A 649 -9.92 11.77 5.10
C MET A 649 -11.05 11.02 4.40
N LEU A 650 -10.67 9.99 3.63
CA LEU A 650 -11.56 8.98 3.08
C LEU A 650 -11.35 7.66 3.82
N PHE A 651 -12.40 7.10 4.36
CA PHE A 651 -12.40 5.83 5.07
C PHE A 651 -13.21 4.78 4.31
N ILE A 652 -12.63 3.61 4.08
CA ILE A 652 -13.31 2.42 3.57
C ILE A 652 -13.41 1.41 4.72
N PRO A 653 -14.61 1.22 5.30
CA PRO A 653 -14.84 0.18 6.29
C PRO A 653 -14.87 -1.21 5.62
N PRO A 654 -14.62 -2.30 6.37
CA PRO A 654 -14.71 -3.65 5.85
C PRO A 654 -16.10 -3.95 5.27
N GLY A 655 -16.14 -4.60 4.10
CA GLY A 655 -17.39 -5.04 3.47
C GLY A 655 -18.11 -3.98 2.62
N THR A 656 -17.61 -2.75 2.54
CA THR A 656 -18.14 -1.72 1.65
C THR A 656 -17.06 -1.23 0.68
N PRO A 657 -17.34 -1.16 -0.63
CA PRO A 657 -16.37 -0.69 -1.61
C PRO A 657 -16.29 0.86 -1.68
N GLU A 658 -17.26 1.56 -1.09
CA GLU A 658 -17.39 2.99 -1.21
C GLU A 658 -16.74 3.73 -0.05
N PRO A 659 -15.88 4.73 -0.33
CA PRO A 659 -15.24 5.51 0.72
C PRO A 659 -16.21 6.52 1.33
N THR A 660 -16.29 6.54 2.64
CA THR A 660 -16.96 7.59 3.42
C THR A 660 -15.97 8.72 3.71
N ARG A 661 -16.34 9.97 3.42
CA ARG A 661 -15.54 11.14 3.79
C ARG A 661 -15.83 11.53 5.23
N ILE A 662 -14.78 11.64 6.04
CA ILE A 662 -14.82 11.96 7.47
C ILE A 662 -13.79 13.04 7.75
N HIS A 663 -14.09 13.93 8.69
CA HIS A 663 -13.12 14.87 9.24
C HIS A 663 -12.62 14.35 10.57
N ASN A 664 -11.34 13.98 10.61
CA ASN A 664 -10.70 13.43 11.79
C ASN A 664 -10.77 14.41 12.95
N ALA A 665 -11.06 13.90 14.13
CA ALA A 665 -11.05 14.69 15.36
C ALA A 665 -9.62 15.14 15.69
N PHE A 666 -9.47 16.41 16.04
CA PHE A 666 -8.20 17.02 16.39
C PHE A 666 -7.94 16.88 17.89
N ILE A 667 -6.73 16.46 18.22
CA ILE A 667 -6.13 16.49 19.54
C ILE A 667 -4.72 17.09 19.44
N SER A 668 -4.36 17.99 20.34
CA SER A 668 -3.03 18.59 20.40
C SER A 668 -2.04 17.68 21.15
N LEU A 669 -0.73 17.90 20.95
CA LEU A 669 0.30 17.14 21.68
C LEU A 669 0.29 17.45 23.18
N GLU A 670 -0.11 18.65 23.58
CA GLU A 670 -0.26 19.05 24.97
C GLU A 670 -1.41 18.28 25.64
N GLU A 671 -2.54 18.13 24.96
CA GLU A 671 -3.66 17.30 25.42
C GLU A 671 -3.23 15.82 25.55
N VAL A 672 -2.51 15.28 24.56
CA VAL A 672 -1.94 13.93 24.64
C VAL A 672 -1.06 13.76 25.86
N LYS A 673 -0.16 14.72 26.15
CA LYS A 673 0.70 14.67 27.33
C LYS A 673 -0.09 14.68 28.62
N ARG A 674 -1.14 15.51 28.75
CA ARG A 674 -2.01 15.52 29.94
C ARG A 674 -2.71 14.17 30.15
N VAL A 675 -3.24 13.58 29.10
CA VAL A 675 -3.88 12.25 29.16
C VAL A 675 -2.86 11.17 29.56
N VAL A 676 -1.68 11.17 28.96
CA VAL A 676 -0.61 10.21 29.27
C VAL A 676 -0.13 10.37 30.72
N GLU A 677 0.03 11.59 31.20
CA GLU A 677 0.46 11.86 32.56
C GLU A 677 -0.62 11.43 33.58
N HIS A 678 -1.90 11.63 33.29
CA HIS A 678 -2.98 11.10 34.12
C HIS A 678 -2.90 9.57 34.23
N VAL A 679 -2.76 8.86 33.10
CA VAL A 679 -2.66 7.38 33.08
C VAL A 679 -1.42 6.88 33.82
N LYS A 680 -0.29 7.56 33.70
CA LYS A 680 0.98 7.22 34.36
C LYS A 680 0.85 7.18 35.88
N HIS A 681 -0.03 7.99 36.48
CA HIS A 681 -0.26 8.02 37.91
C HIS A 681 -1.34 7.03 38.40
N GLN A 682 -1.96 6.29 37.52
CA GLN A 682 -2.93 5.27 37.87
C GLN A 682 -2.24 3.98 38.34
N PRO A 683 -2.97 3.05 39.00
CA PRO A 683 -2.43 1.74 39.35
C PRO A 683 -2.08 0.91 38.09
N PRO A 684 -1.03 0.08 38.13
CA PRO A 684 -0.68 -0.82 37.03
C PRO A 684 -1.77 -1.88 36.83
N PRO A 685 -1.80 -2.56 35.65
CA PRO A 685 -2.74 -3.64 35.42
C PRO A 685 -2.48 -4.84 36.32
N GLN A 686 -3.53 -5.62 36.58
CA GLN A 686 -3.43 -6.87 37.34
C GLN A 686 -2.64 -7.93 36.58
N SER A 687 -2.81 -7.97 35.25
CA SER A 687 -2.03 -8.85 34.38
C SER A 687 -1.50 -8.05 33.20
N LYS A 688 -0.18 -8.06 33.04
CA LYS A 688 0.47 -7.45 31.90
C LYS A 688 0.99 -8.53 30.98
N THR A 689 0.68 -8.44 29.68
CA THR A 689 1.21 -9.37 28.69
C THR A 689 2.75 -9.23 28.63
N ALA A 690 3.46 -10.31 28.91
CA ALA A 690 4.90 -10.39 28.75
C ALA A 690 5.21 -11.05 27.39
N LEU A 691 5.98 -10.37 26.55
CA LEU A 691 6.50 -10.94 25.30
C LEU A 691 7.88 -11.53 25.60
N LYS A 692 7.96 -12.87 25.61
CA LYS A 692 9.20 -13.60 25.95
C LYS A 692 10.23 -13.52 24.82
N SER A 693 11.49 -13.49 25.19
CA SER A 693 12.63 -13.62 24.27
C SER A 693 12.78 -15.09 23.78
N GLU A 694 13.58 -15.30 22.75
CA GLU A 694 13.89 -16.68 22.29
C GLU A 694 14.64 -17.47 23.34
N GLU A 695 15.51 -16.80 24.09
CA GLU A 695 16.30 -17.38 25.18
C GLU A 695 15.43 -17.79 26.36
N GLU A 696 14.43 -16.98 26.73
CA GLU A 696 13.50 -17.30 27.82
C GLU A 696 12.61 -18.49 27.49
N ILE A 697 12.19 -18.64 26.23
CA ILE A 697 11.37 -19.76 25.79
C ILE A 697 12.21 -21.05 25.75
N ALA A 698 13.45 -20.98 25.29
CA ALA A 698 14.37 -22.12 25.35
C ALA A 698 14.62 -22.56 26.79
N ALA A 699 14.74 -21.61 27.72
CA ALA A 699 14.91 -21.88 29.14
C ALA A 699 13.68 -22.56 29.77
N GLU A 700 12.46 -22.16 29.41
CA GLU A 700 11.21 -22.77 29.93
C GLU A 700 10.95 -24.18 29.40
N ASN A 701 11.32 -24.46 28.15
CA ASN A 701 11.15 -25.78 27.54
C ASN A 701 12.13 -26.81 28.09
N GLY A 702 12.97 -26.47 29.07
CA GLY A 702 13.93 -27.36 29.69
C GLY A 702 15.12 -27.72 28.78
N ASP A 703 15.26 -27.03 27.69
CA ASP A 703 16.34 -27.16 26.73
C ASP A 703 17.57 -26.35 27.20
N PHE A 704 18.01 -26.62 28.44
CA PHE A 704 19.31 -26.15 28.92
C PHE A 704 20.44 -26.94 28.23
N THR A 705 20.62 -26.73 26.94
CA THR A 705 21.89 -27.04 26.29
C THR A 705 22.52 -25.71 25.86
N PHE A 706 23.20 -25.08 26.81
CA PHE A 706 24.16 -24.03 26.49
C PHE A 706 25.10 -24.55 25.41
N GLY A 707 24.99 -24.04 24.19
CA GLY A 707 26.04 -24.14 23.19
C GLY A 707 25.97 -25.25 22.14
N GLN A 708 24.81 -25.93 21.91
CA GLN A 708 24.73 -26.91 20.80
C GLN A 708 23.65 -26.70 19.75
N GLU A 709 22.61 -25.90 19.98
CA GLU A 709 21.47 -25.81 19.03
C GLU A 709 21.60 -24.77 17.91
N ASP A 710 22.56 -23.89 17.94
CA ASP A 710 22.86 -23.02 16.80
C ASP A 710 23.94 -23.57 15.86
N ARG A 711 24.44 -24.79 16.14
CA ARG A 711 25.42 -25.44 15.29
C ARG A 711 24.74 -26.06 14.08
N ASP A 712 25.23 -25.68 12.90
CA ASP A 712 24.80 -26.33 11.66
C ASP A 712 24.91 -27.85 11.78
N SER A 713 23.93 -28.60 11.26
CA SER A 713 23.91 -30.06 11.29
C SER A 713 25.18 -30.71 10.75
N LEU A 714 25.94 -29.99 9.93
CA LEU A 714 27.22 -30.41 9.37
C LEU A 714 28.43 -29.92 10.17
N PHE A 715 28.24 -29.27 11.34
CA PHE A 715 29.33 -28.71 12.15
C PHE A 715 30.41 -29.76 12.49
N ASN A 716 30.02 -30.92 13.01
CA ASN A 716 30.95 -31.99 13.39
C ASN A 716 31.67 -32.58 12.17
N GLU A 717 31.00 -32.65 11.04
CA GLU A 717 31.59 -33.14 9.78
C GLU A 717 32.56 -32.12 9.20
N ALA A 718 32.22 -30.86 9.29
CA ALA A 718 33.05 -29.71 8.89
C ALA A 718 34.30 -29.61 9.79
N LEU A 719 34.15 -29.77 11.12
CA LEU A 719 35.27 -29.79 12.08
C LEU A 719 36.27 -30.88 11.74
N LYS A 720 35.81 -32.11 11.48
CA LYS A 720 36.68 -33.24 11.08
C LYS A 720 37.44 -32.96 9.80
N LEU A 721 36.79 -32.31 8.81
CA LEU A 721 37.42 -31.94 7.54
C LEU A 721 38.44 -30.83 7.71
N VAL A 722 38.12 -29.81 8.50
CA VAL A 722 38.99 -28.65 8.76
C VAL A 722 40.26 -29.10 9.51
N VAL A 723 40.12 -29.90 10.55
CA VAL A 723 41.25 -30.43 11.33
C VAL A 723 42.10 -31.39 10.49
N ARG A 724 41.48 -32.32 9.75
CA ARG A 724 42.22 -33.27 8.87
C ARG A 724 43.04 -32.57 7.79
N HIS A 725 42.53 -31.45 7.24
CA HIS A 725 43.21 -30.70 6.19
C HIS A 725 44.05 -29.53 6.72
N GLN A 726 44.01 -29.27 8.03
CA GLN A 726 44.67 -28.13 8.69
C GLN A 726 44.39 -26.79 7.96
N GLN A 727 43.13 -26.60 7.55
CA GLN A 727 42.76 -25.46 6.75
C GLN A 727 41.31 -25.02 7.05
N GLY A 728 41.14 -23.90 7.75
CA GLY A 728 39.84 -23.25 8.01
C GLY A 728 39.35 -22.43 6.82
N SER A 729 38.83 -23.11 5.79
CA SER A 729 38.43 -22.45 4.54
C SER A 729 36.99 -22.79 4.14
N SER A 730 36.17 -21.79 3.93
CA SER A 730 34.82 -21.93 3.39
C SER A 730 34.81 -22.65 2.04
N SER A 731 35.82 -22.41 1.19
CA SER A 731 35.99 -23.10 -0.10
C SER A 731 36.30 -24.60 0.03
N LEU A 732 36.97 -25.01 1.09
CA LEU A 732 37.19 -26.41 1.40
C LEU A 732 35.87 -27.10 1.77
N LEU A 733 35.08 -26.48 2.65
CA LEU A 733 33.79 -27.00 3.08
C LEU A 733 32.79 -27.09 1.94
N GLN A 734 32.74 -26.04 1.06
CA GLN A 734 31.87 -26.06 -0.13
C GLN A 734 32.13 -27.29 -1.01
N ARG A 735 33.41 -27.55 -1.32
CA ARG A 735 33.78 -28.66 -2.22
C ARG A 735 33.57 -30.02 -1.60
N ARG A 736 33.82 -30.16 -0.30
CA ARG A 736 33.80 -31.49 0.39
C ARG A 736 32.37 -31.83 0.86
N LEU A 737 31.62 -30.86 1.37
CA LEU A 737 30.27 -31.07 1.90
C LEU A 737 29.16 -30.73 0.89
N LYS A 738 29.54 -30.24 -0.32
CA LYS A 738 28.60 -29.84 -1.37
C LYS A 738 27.53 -28.80 -0.93
N ILE A 739 27.93 -27.81 -0.14
CA ILE A 739 27.08 -26.76 0.42
C ILE A 739 27.33 -25.42 -0.22
N GLY A 740 26.37 -24.49 -0.13
CA GLY A 740 26.53 -23.12 -0.65
C GLY A 740 27.55 -22.30 0.16
N TYR A 741 28.10 -21.22 -0.46
CA TYR A 741 29.12 -20.37 0.15
C TYR A 741 28.68 -19.78 1.49
N THR A 742 27.48 -19.23 1.56
CA THR A 742 26.93 -18.61 2.77
C THR A 742 26.87 -19.59 3.95
N ARG A 743 26.44 -20.83 3.69
CA ARG A 743 26.39 -21.90 4.72
C ARG A 743 27.79 -22.33 5.15
N ALA A 744 28.71 -22.48 4.21
CA ALA A 744 30.09 -22.83 4.50
C ALA A 744 30.81 -21.74 5.31
N ALA A 745 30.57 -20.46 5.00
CA ALA A 745 31.10 -19.33 5.76
C ALA A 745 30.57 -19.33 7.19
N ARG A 746 29.24 -19.50 7.39
CA ARG A 746 28.61 -19.58 8.72
C ARG A 746 29.19 -20.74 9.57
N ILE A 747 29.42 -21.90 8.95
CA ILE A 747 30.04 -23.03 9.68
C ILE A 747 31.48 -22.72 10.10
N ILE A 748 32.26 -22.03 9.27
CA ILE A 748 33.61 -21.60 9.64
C ILE A 748 33.58 -20.58 10.78
N ASP A 749 32.62 -19.66 10.79
CA ASP A 749 32.43 -18.68 11.86
C ASP A 749 32.03 -19.40 13.18
N GLN A 750 31.16 -20.40 13.11
CA GLN A 750 30.83 -21.25 14.26
C GLN A 750 32.02 -22.06 14.79
N LEU A 751 32.94 -22.46 13.90
CA LEU A 751 34.19 -23.13 14.30
C LEU A 751 35.17 -22.17 14.98
N GLU A 752 35.16 -20.88 14.58
CA GLU A 752 35.92 -19.81 15.24
C GLU A 752 35.37 -19.51 16.62
N ASP A 753 34.04 -19.32 16.75
CA ASP A 753 33.33 -19.08 18.01
C ASP A 753 33.57 -20.24 19.01
N ALA A 754 33.67 -21.46 18.50
CA ALA A 754 33.96 -22.64 19.29
C ALA A 754 35.47 -22.84 19.61
N GLY A 755 36.34 -21.94 19.11
CA GLY A 755 37.78 -21.97 19.38
C GLY A 755 38.57 -23.06 18.63
N TYR A 756 38.03 -23.62 17.54
CA TYR A 756 38.70 -24.62 16.72
C TYR A 756 39.51 -24.00 15.56
N VAL A 757 39.17 -22.81 15.15
CA VAL A 757 39.85 -22.05 14.11
C VAL A 757 40.16 -20.64 14.60
N GLY A 758 41.26 -20.06 14.16
CA GLY A 758 41.66 -18.69 14.47
C GLY A 758 40.84 -17.63 13.72
N PRO A 759 41.01 -16.35 14.10
CA PRO A 759 40.26 -15.22 13.49
C PRO A 759 40.62 -15.02 12.02
N TYR A 760 39.69 -14.39 11.28
CA TYR A 760 39.86 -14.10 9.86
C TYR A 760 40.95 -13.06 9.60
N ASP A 761 41.97 -13.43 8.81
CA ASP A 761 43.15 -12.61 8.45
C ASP A 761 43.10 -12.14 6.98
N GLY A 762 41.92 -11.77 6.51
CA GLY A 762 41.70 -11.03 5.24
C GLY A 762 41.81 -11.82 3.93
N SER A 763 42.80 -12.63 3.67
CA SER A 763 42.98 -13.32 2.36
C SER A 763 43.37 -14.79 2.40
N LYS A 764 43.71 -15.33 3.55
CA LYS A 764 44.14 -16.70 3.72
C LYS A 764 43.07 -17.55 4.42
N ALA A 765 43.17 -18.88 4.25
CA ALA A 765 42.42 -19.81 5.08
C ALA A 765 42.76 -19.59 6.56
N ARG A 766 41.76 -19.60 7.44
CA ARG A 766 41.97 -19.46 8.89
C ARG A 766 42.85 -20.55 9.42
N GLU A 767 43.69 -20.24 10.39
CA GLU A 767 44.56 -21.19 11.06
C GLU A 767 43.73 -22.15 11.92
N VAL A 768 44.07 -23.42 11.92
CA VAL A 768 43.40 -24.43 12.74
C VAL A 768 44.14 -24.54 14.05
N LEU A 769 43.44 -24.37 15.18
CA LEU A 769 43.99 -24.26 16.52
C LEU A 769 44.06 -25.60 17.27
N VAL A 770 43.52 -26.68 16.70
CA VAL A 770 43.43 -28.00 17.30
C VAL A 770 43.94 -29.07 16.34
N ASP A 771 44.50 -30.18 16.87
CA ASP A 771 44.92 -31.32 16.08
C ASP A 771 43.97 -32.54 16.22
N GLU A 772 44.24 -33.62 15.47
CA GLU A 772 43.39 -34.83 15.51
C GLU A 772 43.48 -35.59 16.86
N GLU A 773 44.60 -35.47 17.59
CA GLU A 773 44.77 -36.14 18.91
C GLU A 773 43.92 -35.43 19.96
N GLU A 774 43.90 -34.11 19.94
CA GLU A 774 43.11 -33.29 20.85
C GLU A 774 41.59 -33.47 20.64
N LEU A 775 41.13 -33.72 19.40
CA LEU A 775 39.71 -34.03 19.12
C LEU A 775 39.33 -35.44 19.60
N ARG A 776 40.26 -36.38 19.65
CA ARG A 776 40.03 -37.71 20.23
C ARG A 776 39.89 -37.63 21.75
N ASP A 777 40.78 -36.87 22.40
CA ASP A 777 40.75 -36.67 23.85
C ASP A 777 39.46 -35.96 24.31
N ARG A 778 38.92 -35.07 23.47
CA ARG A 778 37.62 -34.40 23.71
C ARG A 778 36.39 -35.24 23.30
N GLY A 779 36.60 -36.47 22.80
CA GLY A 779 35.51 -37.42 22.44
C GLY A 779 34.69 -37.02 21.19
N VAL A 780 35.18 -36.09 20.37
CA VAL A 780 34.50 -35.60 19.14
C VAL A 780 34.77 -36.56 17.97
N ILE A 781 35.88 -37.28 17.99
CA ILE A 781 36.27 -38.31 17.00
C ILE A 781 36.54 -39.62 17.73
N LYS A 782 35.94 -40.72 17.23
CA LYS A 782 36.23 -42.08 17.73
C LYS A 782 37.55 -42.61 17.16
#